data_a496d9f525fb319192e5c95ea359d9dc
#
_entry.id   a496d9f525fb319192e5c95ea359d9dc
#
_cell.length_a   1.000
_cell.length_b   1.000
_cell.length_c   1.000
_cell.angle_alpha   90.00
_cell.angle_beta   90.00
_cell.angle_gamma   90.00
#
_symmetry.space_group_name_H-M   'P 1'
#
loop_
_entity.id
_entity.type
_entity.pdbx_description
1 polymer ?
#
loop_
_entity_poly.entity_id
_entity_poly.type
_entity_poly.pdbx_seq_one_letter_code
_entity_poly.pdbx_strand_id
1 'polypeptide(L)'
;MSLLLRSEEMCLLQLFFQTESALSCVNELGLLGLVEFRDLNPGMSSSQRRFVNEVRKCEEIERIIKYLEGEILRCNIPITSGSRSEETQCSRDTLELESEVKALEQELKEINCNHATLKRNLTELLEISALLGVIHEVFQEHFLFLQDGMVQKDAFIICVQGEQVQGKIRKICEGFSVSLYPCPNTLHAQEEMKCNLRTRIKELQMILRQCEEFCVAVLNKAANRVTDWSNQVHKMKSIYHTLNLCNIDITHRLTIAEIWCPVVDLGHVQHALNKAAEHADSSVRPVLNRIQSPETPPTFNRTNRFTAGFQQLVDTYGVNSYQEINPAPYTIVTFPFLFAVMFGDCGHGLVLTLIAAWIIRNEQKLKQQKNEIMSTLVDGRYIILLMGLFSIYTGLIYNDCFSKSFNMLGSSWSVRAMFWPRGPWRNETLHNSDHLHLDPSVPGVYSGTPYMFGIDPVWNIASNKLSFLNSYKMKMAVIIGVCHMTFGLTLSIFNYIHFRNIQNVLLRFVPELIFLLSLFGYLVFLILFKWCKGVQCDSSILLIFINMMFFNYKAEEKFLYNGQKAVQIFLVVQALLMVPIMLLIKPLLTYRRQEKFTDQVSLSDVFLCDAIHTIEHCLGCVSNTASYLRLWALSLAHSELSEVLWRMLMRGALRSGSSLTLTLIFCCFVLLSASVLIIMEGLSAFLHALRLHW
;
A
#
# COMPACT_ATOMS: atom_id res chain seq x y z
N MET A 1 14.29 1.60 -27.09
CA MET A 1 14.53 2.48 -25.93
C MET A 1 13.48 3.57 -25.75
N SER A 2 12.90 4.12 -26.81
CA SER A 2 11.82 5.12 -26.73
C SER A 2 10.52 4.61 -26.11
N LEU A 3 10.23 3.33 -26.24
CA LEU A 3 9.01 2.68 -25.74
C LEU A 3 8.90 2.56 -24.20
N LEU A 4 10.05 2.60 -23.48
CA LEU A 4 10.06 2.51 -22.01
C LEU A 4 9.92 3.87 -21.32
N LEU A 5 10.24 4.96 -22.04
CA LEU A 5 10.28 6.31 -21.46
C LEU A 5 8.98 7.10 -21.64
N ARG A 6 8.12 6.69 -22.56
CA ARG A 6 6.84 7.35 -22.87
C ARG A 6 5.73 6.32 -22.96
N SER A 7 4.48 6.76 -22.79
CA SER A 7 3.31 5.91 -23.04
C SER A 7 3.27 5.45 -24.49
N GLU A 8 2.72 4.26 -24.71
CA GLU A 8 2.59 3.71 -26.07
C GLU A 8 1.60 4.54 -26.90
N GLU A 9 1.83 4.55 -28.21
CA GLU A 9 0.90 5.17 -29.15
C GLU A 9 -0.39 4.37 -29.22
N MET A 10 -1.52 5.06 -28.99
CA MET A 10 -2.85 4.46 -28.95
C MET A 10 -3.64 4.82 -30.20
N CYS A 11 -4.49 3.92 -30.66
CA CYS A 11 -5.43 4.19 -31.72
C CYS A 11 -6.86 3.87 -31.28
N LEU A 12 -7.82 4.64 -31.80
CA LEU A 12 -9.23 4.37 -31.61
C LEU A 12 -9.69 3.46 -32.74
N LEU A 13 -10.30 2.34 -32.37
CA LEU A 13 -10.84 1.34 -33.30
C LEU A 13 -12.34 1.23 -33.12
N GLN A 14 -13.06 1.19 -34.20
CA GLN A 14 -14.48 0.82 -34.22
C GLN A 14 -14.58 -0.65 -34.54
N LEU A 15 -15.21 -1.39 -33.64
CA LEU A 15 -15.37 -2.82 -33.70
C LEU A 15 -16.83 -3.17 -34.04
N PHE A 16 -17.02 -4.00 -35.04
CA PHE A 16 -18.32 -4.54 -35.45
C PHE A 16 -18.30 -6.05 -35.28
N PHE A 17 -19.22 -6.61 -34.50
CA PHE A 17 -19.35 -8.04 -34.29
C PHE A 17 -20.81 -8.44 -34.13
N GLN A 18 -21.12 -9.70 -34.38
CA GLN A 18 -22.46 -10.24 -34.21
C GLN A 18 -22.84 -10.30 -32.74
N THR A 19 -24.10 -10.04 -32.40
CA THR A 19 -24.61 -10.06 -31.02
C THR A 19 -24.47 -11.46 -30.41
N GLU A 20 -24.52 -12.52 -31.17
CA GLU A 20 -24.36 -13.91 -30.73
C GLU A 20 -22.90 -14.21 -30.28
N SER A 21 -21.92 -13.64 -30.98
CA SER A 21 -20.49 -13.79 -30.65
C SER A 21 -19.97 -12.74 -29.66
N ALA A 22 -20.81 -11.80 -29.23
CA ALA A 22 -20.42 -10.67 -28.42
C ALA A 22 -19.77 -11.09 -27.08
N LEU A 23 -20.32 -12.08 -26.39
CA LEU A 23 -19.80 -12.62 -25.14
C LEU A 23 -18.40 -13.22 -25.34
N SER A 24 -18.22 -14.04 -26.38
CA SER A 24 -16.91 -14.62 -26.70
C SER A 24 -15.88 -13.56 -27.08
N CYS A 25 -16.26 -12.57 -27.87
CA CYS A 25 -15.35 -11.50 -28.29
C CYS A 25 -14.87 -10.67 -27.11
N VAL A 26 -15.79 -10.24 -26.24
CA VAL A 26 -15.42 -9.47 -25.03
C VAL A 26 -14.60 -10.31 -24.06
N ASN A 27 -14.89 -11.61 -23.92
CA ASN A 27 -14.12 -12.53 -23.11
C ASN A 27 -12.67 -12.66 -23.59
N GLU A 28 -12.43 -12.92 -24.88
CA GLU A 28 -11.08 -13.04 -25.44
C GLU A 28 -10.31 -11.72 -25.39
N LEU A 29 -10.97 -10.58 -25.62
CA LEU A 29 -10.36 -9.27 -25.43
C LEU A 29 -10.02 -8.99 -23.96
N GLY A 30 -10.86 -9.42 -23.02
CA GLY A 30 -10.61 -9.33 -21.59
C GLY A 30 -9.42 -10.18 -21.14
N LEU A 31 -9.26 -11.38 -21.68
CA LEU A 31 -8.10 -12.24 -21.44
C LEU A 31 -6.80 -11.63 -21.97
N LEU A 32 -6.88 -10.93 -23.11
CA LEU A 32 -5.74 -10.22 -23.68
C LEU A 32 -5.31 -9.02 -22.81
N GLY A 33 -6.28 -8.28 -22.23
CA GLY A 33 -6.02 -7.19 -21.29
C GLY A 33 -5.38 -5.93 -21.88
N LEU A 34 -5.46 -5.73 -23.19
CA LEU A 34 -4.80 -4.63 -23.93
C LEU A 34 -5.77 -3.57 -24.48
N VAL A 35 -7.05 -3.69 -24.17
CA VAL A 35 -8.12 -2.90 -24.79
C VAL A 35 -8.93 -2.17 -23.74
N GLU A 36 -9.22 -0.89 -23.99
CA GLU A 36 -10.14 -0.09 -23.18
C GLU A 36 -11.40 0.25 -24.01
N PHE A 37 -12.58 -0.10 -23.48
CA PHE A 37 -13.85 0.18 -24.12
C PHE A 37 -14.32 1.60 -23.79
N ARG A 38 -14.69 2.34 -24.81
CA ARG A 38 -15.29 3.66 -24.68
C ARG A 38 -16.79 3.54 -24.46
N ASP A 39 -17.36 4.31 -23.54
CA ASP A 39 -18.80 4.35 -23.33
C ASP A 39 -19.49 5.13 -24.46
N LEU A 40 -20.27 4.42 -25.27
CA LEU A 40 -21.08 5.00 -26.34
C LEU A 40 -22.44 5.51 -25.85
N ASN A 41 -22.81 5.24 -24.60
CA ASN A 41 -24.10 5.57 -24.01
C ASN A 41 -23.98 6.46 -22.74
N PRO A 42 -23.24 7.57 -22.76
CA PRO A 42 -23.01 8.39 -21.55
C PRO A 42 -24.27 9.09 -21.04
N GLY A 43 -25.28 9.29 -21.89
CA GLY A 43 -26.55 9.91 -21.52
C GLY A 43 -27.62 8.97 -20.96
N MET A 44 -27.36 7.65 -20.97
CA MET A 44 -28.32 6.66 -20.45
C MET A 44 -28.04 6.37 -18.97
N SER A 45 -29.10 6.39 -18.17
CA SER A 45 -28.97 5.96 -16.76
C SER A 45 -28.60 4.47 -16.67
N SER A 46 -27.93 4.08 -15.60
CA SER A 46 -27.51 2.68 -15.38
C SER A 46 -28.68 1.69 -15.45
N SER A 47 -29.88 2.11 -15.06
CA SER A 47 -31.09 1.28 -15.07
C SER A 47 -31.74 1.10 -16.46
N GLN A 48 -31.37 1.92 -17.43
CA GLN A 48 -31.90 1.86 -18.81
C GLN A 48 -31.01 1.09 -19.76
N ARG A 49 -29.83 0.64 -19.31
CA ARG A 49 -28.90 -0.14 -20.13
C ARG A 49 -29.43 -1.56 -20.36
N ARG A 50 -29.11 -2.13 -21.49
CA ARG A 50 -29.72 -3.38 -21.99
C ARG A 50 -29.47 -4.59 -21.09
N PHE A 51 -28.25 -4.79 -20.63
CA PHE A 51 -27.85 -5.97 -19.86
C PHE A 51 -27.95 -5.77 -18.33
N VAL A 52 -28.81 -4.89 -17.88
CA VAL A 52 -29.00 -4.62 -16.43
C VAL A 52 -29.58 -5.83 -15.70
N ASN A 53 -30.51 -6.56 -16.37
CA ASN A 53 -31.11 -7.74 -15.75
C ASN A 53 -30.11 -8.87 -15.58
N GLU A 54 -29.21 -9.04 -16.55
CA GLU A 54 -28.12 -10.03 -16.50
C GLU A 54 -27.10 -9.68 -15.42
N VAL A 55 -26.75 -8.39 -15.27
CA VAL A 55 -25.90 -7.91 -14.19
C VAL A 55 -26.55 -8.16 -12.83
N ARG A 56 -27.84 -7.87 -12.67
CA ARG A 56 -28.59 -8.15 -11.43
C ARG A 56 -28.61 -9.64 -11.09
N LYS A 57 -28.78 -10.51 -12.09
CA LYS A 57 -28.69 -11.96 -11.86
C LYS A 57 -27.30 -12.36 -11.36
N CYS A 58 -26.25 -11.84 -11.97
CA CYS A 58 -24.89 -12.09 -11.49
C CYS A 58 -24.68 -11.58 -10.05
N GLU A 59 -25.24 -10.43 -9.70
CA GLU A 59 -25.20 -9.88 -8.32
C GLU A 59 -25.95 -10.76 -7.31
N GLU A 60 -27.07 -11.32 -7.72
CA GLU A 60 -27.83 -12.26 -6.88
C GLU A 60 -27.03 -13.54 -6.64
N ILE A 61 -26.41 -14.11 -7.67
CA ILE A 61 -25.56 -15.30 -7.54
C ILE A 61 -24.33 -14.98 -6.66
N GLU A 62 -23.70 -13.82 -6.84
CA GLU A 62 -22.58 -13.36 -6.01
C GLU A 62 -22.99 -13.27 -4.52
N ARG A 63 -24.19 -12.77 -4.24
CA ARG A 63 -24.75 -12.71 -2.89
C ARG A 63 -24.88 -14.11 -2.27
N ILE A 64 -25.39 -15.07 -3.06
CA ILE A 64 -25.56 -16.47 -2.61
C ILE A 64 -24.19 -17.12 -2.34
N ILE A 65 -23.23 -16.91 -3.23
CA ILE A 65 -21.86 -17.44 -3.06
C ILE A 65 -21.21 -16.88 -1.78
N LYS A 66 -21.35 -15.59 -1.51
CA LYS A 66 -20.87 -14.98 -0.25
C LYS A 66 -21.55 -15.56 0.99
N TYR A 67 -22.84 -15.87 0.91
CA TYR A 67 -23.55 -16.58 1.99
C TYR A 67 -22.95 -17.96 2.21
N LEU A 68 -22.72 -18.73 1.14
CA LEU A 68 -22.09 -20.06 1.23
C LEU A 68 -20.66 -19.99 1.79
N GLU A 69 -19.86 -19.01 1.37
CA GLU A 69 -18.51 -18.77 1.92
C GLU A 69 -18.57 -18.47 3.44
N GLY A 70 -19.54 -17.67 3.86
CA GLY A 70 -19.77 -17.39 5.28
C GLY A 70 -20.11 -18.64 6.11
N GLU A 71 -20.95 -19.53 5.59
CA GLU A 71 -21.28 -20.79 6.27
C GLU A 71 -20.10 -21.78 6.28
N ILE A 72 -19.33 -21.87 5.19
CA ILE A 72 -18.11 -22.68 5.10
C ILE A 72 -17.07 -22.23 6.16
N LEU A 73 -16.87 -20.92 6.28
CA LEU A 73 -15.96 -20.35 7.29
C LEU A 73 -16.45 -20.60 8.72
N ARG A 74 -17.77 -20.54 8.96
CA ARG A 74 -18.37 -20.83 10.27
C ARG A 74 -18.13 -22.27 10.71
N CYS A 75 -18.14 -23.22 9.75
CA CYS A 75 -17.85 -24.62 9.99
C CYS A 75 -16.35 -24.96 10.01
N ASN A 76 -15.43 -23.98 9.86
CA ASN A 76 -13.98 -24.15 9.78
C ASN A 76 -13.53 -25.16 8.71
N ILE A 77 -14.23 -25.22 7.57
CA ILE A 77 -13.89 -26.08 6.46
C ILE A 77 -12.83 -25.38 5.61
N PRO A 78 -11.68 -26.03 5.29
CA PRO A 78 -10.68 -25.43 4.43
C PRO A 78 -11.20 -25.30 3.01
N ILE A 79 -11.19 -24.08 2.47
CA ILE A 79 -11.54 -23.82 1.08
C ILE A 79 -10.35 -24.23 0.22
N THR A 80 -10.50 -25.25 -0.61
CA THR A 80 -9.49 -25.65 -1.59
C THR A 80 -9.54 -24.68 -2.77
N SER A 81 -8.41 -24.04 -3.07
CA SER A 81 -8.23 -23.33 -4.33
C SER A 81 -8.15 -24.35 -5.45
N GLY A 82 -9.23 -24.49 -6.22
CA GLY A 82 -9.25 -25.36 -7.40
C GLY A 82 -8.12 -24.97 -8.36
N SER A 83 -7.46 -25.96 -8.94
CA SER A 83 -6.55 -25.75 -10.06
C SER A 83 -7.30 -25.04 -11.18
N ARG A 84 -6.70 -23.99 -11.75
CA ARG A 84 -7.20 -23.29 -12.93
C ARG A 84 -7.76 -24.28 -13.94
N SER A 85 -9.07 -24.43 -14.00
CA SER A 85 -9.72 -25.03 -15.15
C SER A 85 -9.72 -23.96 -16.25
N GLU A 86 -8.76 -24.09 -17.16
CA GLU A 86 -8.75 -23.36 -18.41
C GLU A 86 -9.95 -23.82 -19.22
N GLU A 87 -10.63 -22.83 -19.85
CA GLU A 87 -11.64 -23.02 -20.90
C GLU A 87 -13.02 -23.59 -20.49
N THR A 88 -13.79 -22.80 -19.75
CA THR A 88 -15.24 -23.01 -19.70
C THR A 88 -15.94 -22.15 -20.75
N GLN A 89 -16.71 -22.76 -21.61
CA GLN A 89 -17.57 -22.11 -22.62
C GLN A 89 -18.64 -21.27 -21.93
N CYS A 90 -18.60 -19.96 -22.13
CA CYS A 90 -19.21 -18.94 -21.27
C CYS A 90 -20.75 -18.87 -21.27
N SER A 91 -21.50 -19.57 -22.09
CA SER A 91 -22.95 -19.30 -22.22
C SER A 91 -23.89 -20.43 -21.75
N ARG A 92 -23.51 -21.70 -21.86
CA ARG A 92 -24.36 -22.80 -21.36
C ARG A 92 -24.22 -23.05 -19.87
N ASP A 93 -23.03 -22.81 -19.35
CA ASP A 93 -22.68 -23.10 -17.95
C ASP A 93 -23.33 -22.15 -16.93
N THR A 94 -23.87 -21.01 -17.37
CA THR A 94 -24.43 -20.00 -16.45
C THR A 94 -25.76 -20.38 -15.88
N LEU A 95 -26.66 -20.92 -16.71
CA LEU A 95 -27.99 -21.36 -16.25
C LEU A 95 -27.87 -22.57 -15.34
N GLU A 96 -26.93 -23.47 -15.64
CA GLU A 96 -26.63 -24.62 -14.80
C GLU A 96 -26.04 -24.19 -13.47
N LEU A 97 -25.09 -23.26 -13.49
CA LEU A 97 -24.48 -22.68 -12.27
C LEU A 97 -25.52 -21.95 -11.41
N GLU A 98 -26.39 -21.13 -12.01
CA GLU A 98 -27.47 -20.44 -11.31
C GLU A 98 -28.40 -21.43 -10.61
N SER A 99 -28.80 -22.49 -11.31
CA SER A 99 -29.68 -23.52 -10.75
C SER A 99 -28.99 -24.31 -9.64
N GLU A 100 -27.72 -24.68 -9.80
CA GLU A 100 -26.92 -25.41 -8.82
C GLU A 100 -26.73 -24.61 -7.53
N VAL A 101 -26.31 -23.35 -7.67
CA VAL A 101 -26.05 -22.47 -6.52
C VAL A 101 -27.33 -22.12 -5.76
N LYS A 102 -28.45 -21.88 -6.47
CA LYS A 102 -29.75 -21.65 -5.83
C LYS A 102 -30.30 -22.90 -5.11
N ALA A 103 -30.14 -24.09 -5.70
CA ALA A 103 -30.52 -25.33 -5.07
C ALA A 103 -29.75 -25.56 -3.76
N LEU A 104 -28.43 -25.33 -3.78
CA LEU A 104 -27.60 -25.43 -2.58
C LEU A 104 -27.97 -24.40 -1.49
N GLU A 105 -28.29 -23.15 -1.88
CA GLU A 105 -28.76 -22.14 -0.92
C GLU A 105 -30.03 -22.58 -0.24
N GLN A 106 -31.01 -23.11 -1.00
CA GLN A 106 -32.27 -23.53 -0.48
C GLN A 106 -32.12 -24.75 0.44
N GLU A 107 -31.34 -25.74 0.01
CA GLU A 107 -31.04 -26.93 0.81
C GLU A 107 -30.37 -26.54 2.14
N LEU A 108 -29.38 -25.66 2.11
CA LEU A 108 -28.68 -25.21 3.31
C LEU A 108 -29.59 -24.40 4.26
N LYS A 109 -30.45 -23.53 3.72
CA LYS A 109 -31.43 -22.79 4.52
C LYS A 109 -32.44 -23.73 5.21
N GLU A 110 -32.86 -24.74 4.51
CA GLU A 110 -33.78 -25.75 5.07
C GLU A 110 -33.11 -26.56 6.18
N ILE A 111 -31.87 -27.00 5.97
CA ILE A 111 -31.08 -27.69 6.99
C ILE A 111 -30.89 -26.79 8.22
N ASN A 112 -30.52 -25.54 8.05
CA ASN A 112 -30.30 -24.59 9.16
C ASN A 112 -31.61 -24.32 9.93
N CYS A 113 -32.74 -24.21 9.24
CA CYS A 113 -34.06 -24.05 9.87
C CYS A 113 -34.45 -25.27 10.70
N ASN A 114 -34.27 -26.47 10.13
CA ASN A 114 -34.52 -27.73 10.82
C ASN A 114 -33.61 -27.91 12.04
N HIS A 115 -32.32 -27.62 11.89
CA HIS A 115 -31.34 -27.65 12.98
C HIS A 115 -31.72 -26.68 14.13
N ALA A 116 -32.13 -25.46 13.80
CA ALA A 116 -32.57 -24.49 14.81
C ALA A 116 -33.83 -24.96 15.55
N THR A 117 -34.77 -25.59 14.83
CA THR A 117 -35.99 -26.13 15.41
C THR A 117 -35.69 -27.31 16.31
N LEU A 118 -34.86 -28.26 15.87
CA LEU A 118 -34.44 -29.41 16.67
C LEU A 118 -33.65 -28.98 17.90
N LYS A 119 -32.78 -27.98 17.80
CA LYS A 119 -32.02 -27.43 18.93
C LYS A 119 -32.95 -26.80 19.96
N ARG A 120 -33.99 -26.08 19.53
CA ARG A 120 -35.01 -25.53 20.41
C ARG A 120 -35.78 -26.64 21.16
N ASN A 121 -36.25 -27.67 20.44
CA ASN A 121 -36.95 -28.80 21.02
C ASN A 121 -36.06 -29.55 22.02
N LEU A 122 -34.77 -29.72 21.70
CA LEU A 122 -33.81 -30.34 22.63
C LEU A 122 -33.66 -29.52 23.91
N THR A 123 -33.58 -28.19 23.78
CA THR A 123 -33.47 -27.28 24.94
C THR A 123 -34.69 -27.38 25.85
N GLU A 124 -35.92 -27.44 25.28
CA GLU A 124 -37.15 -27.64 26.04
C GLU A 124 -37.15 -28.97 26.79
N LEU A 125 -36.74 -30.06 26.14
CA LEU A 125 -36.67 -31.38 26.80
C LEU A 125 -35.59 -31.43 27.89
N LEU A 126 -34.47 -30.75 27.69
CA LEU A 126 -33.43 -30.63 28.73
C LEU A 126 -33.94 -29.83 29.93
N GLU A 127 -34.69 -28.74 29.70
CA GLU A 127 -35.35 -27.98 30.78
C GLU A 127 -36.32 -28.86 31.58
N ILE A 128 -37.18 -29.65 30.92
CA ILE A 128 -38.11 -30.58 31.57
C ILE A 128 -37.34 -31.65 32.37
N SER A 129 -36.29 -32.23 31.79
CA SER A 129 -35.46 -33.24 32.44
C SER A 129 -34.77 -32.72 33.69
N ALA A 130 -34.29 -31.48 33.63
CA ALA A 130 -33.63 -30.79 34.74
C ALA A 130 -34.66 -30.48 35.87
N LEU A 131 -35.86 -29.98 35.52
CA LEU A 131 -36.93 -29.73 36.45
C LEU A 131 -37.36 -31.02 37.19
N LEU A 132 -37.53 -32.15 36.48
CA LEU A 132 -37.84 -33.45 37.07
C LEU A 132 -36.68 -33.97 37.96
N GLY A 133 -35.43 -33.60 37.68
CA GLY A 133 -34.28 -33.89 38.54
C GLY A 133 -34.35 -33.14 39.87
N VAL A 134 -34.65 -31.84 39.83
CA VAL A 134 -34.83 -31.00 41.03
C VAL A 134 -36.04 -31.43 41.88
N ILE A 135 -37.14 -31.86 41.28
CA ILE A 135 -38.31 -32.37 42.02
C ILE A 135 -37.96 -33.63 42.81
N HIS A 136 -37.04 -34.46 42.32
CA HIS A 136 -36.59 -35.67 43.03
C HIS A 136 -35.63 -35.37 44.20
N GLU A 137 -34.94 -34.18 44.17
CA GLU A 137 -33.98 -33.71 45.19
C GLU A 137 -34.55 -32.58 46.06
N VAL A 138 -35.83 -32.56 46.41
CA VAL A 138 -36.61 -31.48 47.03
C VAL A 138 -36.05 -30.89 48.34
N PHE A 139 -34.78 -31.08 48.66
CA PHE A 139 -34.13 -30.48 49.85
C PHE A 139 -32.77 -29.82 49.63
N GLN A 140 -32.32 -29.56 48.41
CA GLN A 140 -31.09 -28.75 48.19
C GLN A 140 -31.24 -27.77 47.02
N GLU A 141 -30.99 -26.49 47.29
CA GLU A 141 -30.91 -25.41 46.30
C GLU A 141 -29.81 -25.68 45.27
N HIS A 142 -30.21 -25.95 44.00
CA HIS A 142 -29.25 -26.07 42.90
C HIS A 142 -29.66 -25.20 41.72
N PHE A 143 -28.70 -24.34 41.30
CA PHE A 143 -28.79 -23.49 40.09
C PHE A 143 -28.57 -24.35 38.84
N LEU A 144 -29.44 -24.20 37.86
CA LEU A 144 -29.34 -24.84 36.54
C LEU A 144 -28.46 -23.97 35.61
N PHE A 145 -27.29 -24.46 35.27
CA PHE A 145 -26.45 -23.86 34.22
C PHE A 145 -26.69 -24.57 32.88
N LEU A 146 -27.24 -23.87 31.90
CA LEU A 146 -27.29 -24.29 30.49
C LEU A 146 -26.17 -23.59 29.72
N GLN A 147 -25.41 -24.32 28.92
CA GLN A 147 -24.12 -23.99 28.35
C GLN A 147 -24.10 -22.97 27.20
N ASP A 148 -25.26 -22.51 26.74
CA ASP A 148 -25.37 -21.50 25.67
C ASP A 148 -26.22 -20.30 26.11
N GLY A 149 -25.56 -19.26 26.59
CA GLY A 149 -26.20 -18.04 27.03
C GLY A 149 -26.80 -18.19 28.43
N MET A 150 -26.08 -17.75 29.46
CA MET A 150 -26.56 -17.80 30.85
C MET A 150 -27.79 -16.90 31.02
N VAL A 151 -28.97 -17.48 30.85
CA VAL A 151 -30.25 -16.89 31.27
C VAL A 151 -30.62 -17.56 32.57
N GLN A 152 -30.61 -16.80 33.65
CA GLN A 152 -31.06 -17.25 34.96
C GLN A 152 -32.58 -17.46 34.88
N LYS A 153 -33.04 -18.72 35.05
CA LYS A 153 -34.45 -19.06 35.07
C LYS A 153 -34.80 -19.62 36.45
N ASP A 154 -35.83 -19.06 37.05
CA ASP A 154 -36.35 -19.55 38.35
C ASP A 154 -37.50 -20.56 38.10
N ALA A 155 -37.46 -21.69 38.81
CA ALA A 155 -38.48 -22.70 38.75
C ALA A 155 -39.32 -22.67 40.02
N PHE A 156 -40.64 -22.62 39.86
CA PHE A 156 -41.59 -22.59 40.98
C PHE A 156 -42.44 -23.87 40.98
N ILE A 157 -42.57 -24.49 42.14
CA ILE A 157 -43.48 -25.62 42.35
C ILE A 157 -44.68 -25.12 43.15
N ILE A 158 -45.87 -25.21 42.58
CA ILE A 158 -47.10 -24.76 43.22
C ILE A 158 -47.97 -25.99 43.52
N CYS A 159 -48.15 -26.31 44.79
CA CYS A 159 -49.02 -27.38 45.25
C CYS A 159 -50.43 -26.84 45.49
N VAL A 160 -51.41 -27.41 44.80
CA VAL A 160 -52.78 -26.92 44.83
C VAL A 160 -53.75 -28.07 45.10
N GLN A 161 -54.74 -27.84 45.95
CA GLN A 161 -55.82 -28.78 46.22
C GLN A 161 -57.11 -28.27 45.54
N GLY A 162 -57.63 -29.05 44.61
CA GLY A 162 -58.93 -28.81 43.93
C GLY A 162 -58.76 -28.26 42.50
N GLU A 163 -59.56 -28.85 41.58
CA GLU A 163 -59.53 -28.56 40.14
C GLU A 163 -59.83 -27.09 39.77
N GLN A 164 -60.70 -26.39 40.52
CA GLN A 164 -61.10 -25.04 40.27
C GLN A 164 -59.93 -24.04 40.51
N VAL A 165 -59.16 -24.32 41.56
CA VAL A 165 -57.99 -23.45 41.88
C VAL A 165 -56.85 -23.71 40.89
N GLN A 166 -56.62 -24.93 40.46
CA GLN A 166 -55.65 -25.31 39.44
C GLN A 166 -55.96 -24.61 38.10
N GLY A 167 -57.24 -24.53 37.69
CA GLY A 167 -57.67 -23.84 36.48
C GLY A 167 -57.46 -22.35 36.54
N LYS A 168 -57.62 -21.73 37.74
CA LYS A 168 -57.31 -20.28 37.92
C LYS A 168 -55.81 -20.01 37.85
N ILE A 169 -55.00 -20.82 38.50
CA ILE A 169 -53.53 -20.65 38.45
C ILE A 169 -53.00 -20.87 37.05
N ARG A 170 -53.49 -21.88 36.30
CA ARG A 170 -53.12 -22.09 34.91
C ARG A 170 -53.40 -20.86 34.05
N LYS A 171 -54.58 -20.24 34.17
CA LYS A 171 -54.91 -19.00 33.46
C LYS A 171 -54.03 -17.82 33.84
N ILE A 172 -53.63 -17.74 35.12
CA ILE A 172 -52.70 -16.66 35.56
C ILE A 172 -51.31 -16.89 34.94
N CYS A 173 -50.80 -18.13 34.98
CA CYS A 173 -49.49 -18.45 34.38
C CYS A 173 -49.50 -18.26 32.86
N GLU A 174 -50.57 -18.60 32.16
CA GLU A 174 -50.76 -18.35 30.73
C GLU A 174 -50.75 -16.84 30.43
N GLY A 175 -51.39 -16.02 31.29
CA GLY A 175 -51.42 -14.58 31.15
C GLY A 175 -50.04 -13.92 31.33
N PHE A 176 -49.15 -14.52 32.08
CA PHE A 176 -47.75 -14.08 32.24
C PHE A 176 -46.75 -14.78 31.31
N SER A 177 -47.23 -15.58 30.34
CA SER A 177 -46.41 -16.34 29.40
C SER A 177 -45.38 -17.26 30.08
N VAL A 178 -45.73 -17.83 31.23
CA VAL A 178 -44.90 -18.78 31.97
C VAL A 178 -45.06 -20.18 31.40
N SER A 179 -43.95 -20.87 31.17
CA SER A 179 -43.95 -22.26 30.68
C SER A 179 -44.44 -23.21 31.79
N LEU A 180 -45.53 -23.91 31.54
CA LEU A 180 -46.12 -24.89 32.48
C LEU A 180 -45.72 -26.31 32.09
N TYR A 181 -45.12 -27.04 33.02
CA TYR A 181 -44.69 -28.42 32.78
C TYR A 181 -45.57 -29.38 33.61
N PRO A 182 -46.05 -30.48 33.01
CA PRO A 182 -46.84 -31.48 33.72
C PRO A 182 -45.96 -32.29 34.70
N CYS A 183 -46.36 -32.34 35.96
CA CYS A 183 -45.70 -33.15 36.98
C CYS A 183 -46.61 -34.32 37.41
N PRO A 184 -46.20 -35.60 37.24
CA PRO A 184 -46.93 -36.73 37.68
C PRO A 184 -46.99 -36.83 39.22
N ASN A 185 -48.12 -37.30 39.76
CA ASN A 185 -48.38 -37.35 41.21
C ASN A 185 -47.76 -38.59 41.92
N THR A 186 -47.21 -39.54 41.17
CA THR A 186 -46.67 -40.79 41.72
C THR A 186 -45.15 -40.92 41.35
N LEU A 187 -44.35 -41.39 42.30
CA LEU A 187 -42.88 -41.58 42.08
C LEU A 187 -42.57 -42.51 40.89
N HIS A 188 -43.37 -43.58 40.73
CA HIS A 188 -43.19 -44.51 39.62
C HIS A 188 -43.41 -43.83 38.24
N ALA A 189 -44.50 -43.04 38.14
CA ALA A 189 -44.79 -42.30 36.92
C ALA A 189 -43.71 -41.18 36.62
N GLN A 190 -43.10 -40.62 37.67
CA GLN A 190 -41.98 -39.67 37.51
C GLN A 190 -40.73 -40.37 36.99
N GLU A 191 -40.38 -41.55 37.47
CA GLU A 191 -39.27 -42.36 37.00
C GLU A 191 -39.46 -42.80 35.55
N GLU A 192 -40.66 -43.25 35.22
CA GLU A 192 -41.03 -43.64 33.85
C GLU A 192 -40.91 -42.45 32.88
N MET A 193 -41.46 -41.30 33.28
CA MET A 193 -41.35 -40.07 32.49
C MET A 193 -39.90 -39.64 32.31
N LYS A 194 -39.05 -39.71 33.34
CA LYS A 194 -37.61 -39.41 33.30
C LYS A 194 -36.88 -40.37 32.35
N CYS A 195 -37.22 -41.64 32.35
CA CYS A 195 -36.66 -42.64 31.44
C CYS A 195 -37.02 -42.32 29.98
N ASN A 196 -38.29 -42.04 29.72
CA ASN A 196 -38.81 -41.69 28.40
C ASN A 196 -38.16 -40.38 27.86
N LEU A 197 -38.03 -39.37 28.72
CA LEU A 197 -37.34 -38.13 28.36
C LEU A 197 -35.87 -38.35 28.03
N ARG A 198 -35.16 -39.16 28.82
CA ARG A 198 -33.75 -39.49 28.52
C ARG A 198 -33.58 -40.19 27.19
N THR A 199 -34.48 -41.11 26.84
CA THR A 199 -34.49 -41.79 25.56
C THR A 199 -34.71 -40.79 24.42
N ARG A 200 -35.73 -39.94 24.58
CA ARG A 200 -36.06 -38.91 23.57
C ARG A 200 -34.97 -37.85 23.39
N ILE A 201 -34.30 -37.43 24.47
CA ILE A 201 -33.14 -36.56 24.41
C ILE A 201 -31.99 -37.20 23.63
N LYS A 202 -31.70 -38.50 23.89
CA LYS A 202 -30.66 -39.21 23.13
C LYS A 202 -30.98 -39.34 21.64
N GLU A 203 -32.24 -39.63 21.32
CA GLU A 203 -32.70 -39.70 19.93
C GLU A 203 -32.55 -38.35 19.22
N LEU A 204 -32.97 -37.25 19.85
CA LEU A 204 -32.83 -35.91 19.30
C LEU A 204 -31.38 -35.50 19.15
N GLN A 205 -30.51 -35.82 20.10
CA GLN A 205 -29.09 -35.59 20.01
C GLN A 205 -28.46 -36.35 18.84
N MET A 206 -28.90 -37.60 18.61
CA MET A 206 -28.43 -38.38 17.46
C MET A 206 -28.88 -37.77 16.14
N ILE A 207 -30.14 -37.32 16.03
CA ILE A 207 -30.67 -36.65 14.83
C ILE A 207 -29.95 -35.32 14.58
N LEU A 208 -29.71 -34.53 15.62
CA LEU A 208 -28.94 -33.27 15.51
C LEU A 208 -27.54 -33.53 14.96
N ARG A 209 -26.84 -34.52 15.49
CA ARG A 209 -25.52 -34.89 15.01
C ARG A 209 -25.55 -35.37 13.55
N GLN A 210 -26.52 -36.14 13.13
CA GLN A 210 -26.69 -36.53 11.73
C GLN A 210 -26.98 -35.33 10.84
N CYS A 211 -27.75 -34.34 11.31
CA CYS A 211 -28.03 -33.12 10.60
C CYS A 211 -26.76 -32.27 10.44
N GLU A 212 -25.94 -32.19 11.47
CA GLU A 212 -24.60 -31.50 11.40
C GLU A 212 -23.65 -32.20 10.44
N GLU A 213 -23.56 -33.53 10.50
CA GLU A 213 -22.73 -34.33 9.58
C GLU A 213 -23.16 -34.14 8.11
N PHE A 214 -24.46 -34.10 7.86
CA PHE A 214 -25.03 -33.85 6.53
C PHE A 214 -24.72 -32.40 6.06
N CYS A 215 -24.89 -31.41 6.92
CA CYS A 215 -24.55 -30.04 6.63
C CYS A 215 -23.06 -29.89 6.23
N VAL A 216 -22.18 -30.51 7.00
CA VAL A 216 -20.73 -30.51 6.69
C VAL A 216 -20.42 -31.20 5.36
N ALA A 217 -21.14 -32.31 5.03
CA ALA A 217 -20.97 -33.01 3.77
C ALA A 217 -21.39 -32.15 2.56
N VAL A 218 -22.50 -31.42 2.65
CA VAL A 218 -22.95 -30.46 1.63
C VAL A 218 -21.97 -29.30 1.48
N LEU A 219 -21.53 -28.72 2.60
CA LEU A 219 -20.57 -27.63 2.59
C LEU A 219 -19.19 -28.04 2.05
N ASN A 220 -18.73 -29.26 2.29
CA ASN A 220 -17.50 -29.77 1.70
C ASN A 220 -17.56 -29.88 0.18
N LYS A 221 -18.71 -30.28 -0.39
CA LYS A 221 -18.90 -30.25 -1.83
C LYS A 221 -18.86 -28.84 -2.38
N ALA A 222 -19.49 -27.90 -1.69
CA ALA A 222 -19.48 -26.48 -2.08
C ALA A 222 -18.09 -25.85 -1.94
N ALA A 223 -17.35 -26.16 -0.88
CA ALA A 223 -16.02 -25.61 -0.60
C ALA A 223 -14.99 -25.89 -1.71
N ASN A 224 -15.11 -27.01 -2.40
CA ASN A 224 -14.23 -27.37 -3.52
C ASN A 224 -14.51 -26.58 -4.79
N ARG A 225 -15.69 -25.99 -4.95
CA ARG A 225 -16.13 -25.31 -6.17
C ARG A 225 -16.43 -23.83 -5.98
N VAL A 226 -16.54 -23.37 -4.77
CA VAL A 226 -16.96 -22.00 -4.43
C VAL A 226 -16.03 -20.95 -5.04
N THR A 227 -14.73 -21.20 -5.08
CA THR A 227 -13.74 -20.30 -5.70
C THR A 227 -13.90 -20.23 -7.21
N ASP A 228 -14.18 -21.34 -7.86
CA ASP A 228 -14.39 -21.39 -9.31
C ASP A 228 -15.69 -20.68 -9.69
N TRP A 229 -16.76 -20.90 -8.93
CA TRP A 229 -18.04 -20.20 -9.12
C TRP A 229 -17.89 -18.68 -8.92
N SER A 230 -17.18 -18.26 -7.87
CA SER A 230 -16.93 -16.84 -7.60
C SER A 230 -16.18 -16.19 -8.76
N ASN A 231 -15.13 -16.82 -9.25
CA ASN A 231 -14.34 -16.32 -10.37
C ASN A 231 -15.18 -16.27 -11.67
N GLN A 232 -15.98 -17.28 -11.94
CA GLN A 232 -16.83 -17.35 -13.12
C GLN A 232 -17.91 -16.27 -13.10
N VAL A 233 -18.59 -16.07 -11.98
CA VAL A 233 -19.61 -15.02 -11.82
C VAL A 233 -18.99 -13.62 -11.94
N HIS A 234 -17.83 -13.41 -11.33
CA HIS A 234 -17.12 -12.12 -11.44
C HIS A 234 -16.70 -11.81 -12.88
N LYS A 235 -16.19 -12.82 -13.60
CA LYS A 235 -15.84 -12.72 -15.02
C LYS A 235 -17.06 -12.36 -15.87
N MET A 236 -18.19 -13.02 -15.67
CA MET A 236 -19.41 -12.76 -16.41
C MET A 236 -20.00 -11.39 -16.12
N LYS A 237 -20.02 -10.99 -14.84
CA LYS A 237 -20.45 -9.64 -14.46
C LYS A 237 -19.63 -8.57 -15.18
N SER A 238 -18.31 -8.76 -15.26
CA SER A 238 -17.41 -7.85 -15.99
C SER A 238 -17.70 -7.81 -17.49
N ILE A 239 -17.99 -8.95 -18.11
CA ILE A 239 -18.36 -9.02 -19.53
C ILE A 239 -19.65 -8.26 -19.81
N TYR A 240 -20.69 -8.45 -18.97
CA TYR A 240 -21.97 -7.74 -19.14
C TYR A 240 -21.82 -6.23 -18.88
N HIS A 241 -21.01 -5.84 -17.92
CA HIS A 241 -20.66 -4.42 -17.71
C HIS A 241 -20.01 -3.81 -18.96
N THR A 242 -19.08 -4.52 -19.58
CA THR A 242 -18.42 -4.07 -20.82
C THR A 242 -19.40 -4.00 -21.98
N LEU A 243 -20.29 -4.98 -22.13
CA LEU A 243 -21.32 -4.97 -23.17
C LEU A 243 -22.33 -3.82 -23.00
N ASN A 244 -22.56 -3.37 -21.79
CA ASN A 244 -23.39 -2.18 -21.52
C ASN A 244 -22.76 -0.86 -22.00
N LEU A 245 -21.44 -0.85 -22.26
CA LEU A 245 -20.75 0.30 -22.88
C LEU A 245 -20.91 0.33 -24.40
N CYS A 246 -21.22 -0.82 -25.01
CA CYS A 246 -21.40 -0.97 -26.45
C CYS A 246 -22.78 -0.50 -26.90
N ASN A 247 -22.87 -0.07 -28.16
CA ASN A 247 -24.14 0.21 -28.82
C ASN A 247 -24.56 -0.97 -29.68
N ILE A 248 -25.85 -1.15 -29.87
CA ILE A 248 -26.42 -2.22 -30.69
C ILE A 248 -27.27 -1.61 -31.76
N ASP A 249 -27.10 -2.11 -33.00
CA ASP A 249 -27.86 -1.66 -34.13
C ASP A 249 -29.37 -1.92 -33.95
N ILE A 250 -30.20 -1.13 -34.64
CA ILE A 250 -31.68 -1.20 -34.61
C ILE A 250 -32.18 -2.61 -34.96
N THR A 251 -31.46 -3.31 -35.82
CA THR A 251 -31.76 -4.71 -36.20
C THR A 251 -31.43 -5.74 -35.12
N HIS A 252 -30.78 -5.34 -34.03
CA HIS A 252 -30.30 -6.19 -32.93
C HIS A 252 -29.36 -7.34 -33.32
N ARG A 253 -28.81 -7.32 -34.54
CA ARG A 253 -27.89 -8.35 -35.06
C ARG A 253 -26.42 -7.99 -34.91
N LEU A 254 -26.12 -6.68 -34.94
CA LEU A 254 -24.75 -6.16 -34.85
C LEU A 254 -24.55 -5.35 -33.58
N THR A 255 -23.45 -5.60 -32.92
CA THR A 255 -22.96 -4.79 -31.79
C THR A 255 -21.80 -3.93 -32.27
N ILE A 256 -21.86 -2.66 -31.92
CA ILE A 256 -20.85 -1.64 -32.25
C ILE A 256 -20.14 -1.27 -30.98
N ALA A 257 -18.82 -1.35 -30.97
CA ALA A 257 -17.99 -0.91 -29.85
C ALA A 257 -16.88 0.01 -30.35
N GLU A 258 -16.50 0.98 -29.56
CA GLU A 258 -15.29 1.77 -29.74
C GLU A 258 -14.27 1.39 -28.69
N ILE A 259 -13.06 1.06 -29.13
CA ILE A 259 -12.00 0.54 -28.29
C ILE A 259 -10.70 1.32 -28.50
N TRP A 260 -10.02 1.64 -27.41
CA TRP A 260 -8.65 2.12 -27.46
C TRP A 260 -7.68 0.94 -27.37
N CYS A 261 -6.70 0.90 -28.26
CA CYS A 261 -5.73 -0.17 -28.34
C CYS A 261 -4.35 0.39 -28.69
N PRO A 262 -3.25 -0.17 -28.16
CA PRO A 262 -1.90 0.15 -28.61
C PRO A 262 -1.71 -0.23 -30.08
N VAL A 263 -1.11 0.65 -30.85
CA VAL A 263 -0.89 0.40 -32.29
C VAL A 263 -0.06 -0.86 -32.57
N VAL A 264 0.88 -1.14 -31.64
CA VAL A 264 1.78 -2.31 -31.74
C VAL A 264 1.01 -3.63 -31.60
N ASP A 265 -0.07 -3.65 -30.81
CA ASP A 265 -0.82 -4.86 -30.49
C ASP A 265 -2.06 -5.08 -31.39
N LEU A 266 -2.22 -4.27 -32.40
CA LEU A 266 -3.36 -4.39 -33.34
C LEU A 266 -3.50 -5.80 -33.90
N GLY A 267 -2.38 -6.44 -34.26
CA GLY A 267 -2.35 -7.81 -34.77
C GLY A 267 -2.82 -8.84 -33.73
N HIS A 268 -2.47 -8.66 -32.48
CA HIS A 268 -2.90 -9.55 -31.37
C HIS A 268 -4.40 -9.42 -31.11
N VAL A 269 -4.92 -8.20 -31.14
CA VAL A 269 -6.36 -7.92 -30.99
C VAL A 269 -7.15 -8.56 -32.13
N GLN A 270 -6.69 -8.42 -33.38
CA GLN A 270 -7.34 -9.05 -34.55
C GLN A 270 -7.32 -10.58 -34.47
N HIS A 271 -6.20 -11.16 -34.01
CA HIS A 271 -6.09 -12.61 -33.81
C HIS A 271 -7.04 -13.11 -32.70
N ALA A 272 -7.12 -12.42 -31.60
CA ALA A 272 -8.04 -12.77 -30.50
C ALA A 272 -9.51 -12.70 -30.93
N LEU A 273 -9.88 -11.69 -31.73
CA LEU A 273 -11.23 -11.56 -32.26
C LEU A 273 -11.57 -12.68 -33.26
N ASN A 274 -10.64 -13.08 -34.13
CA ASN A 274 -10.83 -14.19 -35.04
C ASN A 274 -11.02 -15.52 -34.28
N LYS A 275 -10.20 -15.76 -33.25
CA LYS A 275 -10.33 -16.90 -32.33
C LYS A 275 -11.71 -16.92 -31.64
N ALA A 276 -12.17 -15.77 -31.19
CA ALA A 276 -13.48 -15.64 -30.54
C ALA A 276 -14.64 -15.97 -31.50
N ALA A 277 -14.53 -15.55 -32.75
CA ALA A 277 -15.52 -15.85 -33.76
C ALA A 277 -15.56 -17.35 -34.14
N GLU A 278 -14.41 -18.02 -34.15
CA GLU A 278 -14.31 -19.47 -34.38
C GLU A 278 -14.94 -20.25 -33.21
N HIS A 279 -14.70 -19.82 -31.95
CA HIS A 279 -15.32 -20.44 -30.78
C HIS A 279 -16.84 -20.26 -30.69
N ALA A 280 -17.37 -19.19 -31.29
CA ALA A 280 -18.81 -18.90 -31.30
C ALA A 280 -19.53 -19.46 -32.50
N ASP A 281 -18.87 -20.25 -33.39
CA ASP A 281 -19.39 -20.74 -34.66
C ASP A 281 -20.04 -19.63 -35.51
N SER A 282 -19.51 -18.40 -35.41
CA SER A 282 -20.06 -17.23 -36.09
C SER A 282 -19.74 -17.25 -37.61
N SER A 283 -20.75 -17.06 -38.42
CA SER A 283 -20.61 -17.01 -39.90
C SER A 283 -19.87 -15.76 -40.40
N VAL A 284 -19.82 -14.70 -39.60
CA VAL A 284 -19.22 -13.41 -39.95
C VAL A 284 -18.07 -13.08 -39.02
N ARG A 285 -16.92 -12.77 -39.61
CA ARG A 285 -15.75 -12.33 -38.84
C ARG A 285 -15.93 -10.90 -38.32
N PRO A 286 -15.46 -10.59 -37.10
CA PRO A 286 -15.44 -9.22 -36.59
C PRO A 286 -14.61 -8.28 -37.46
N VAL A 287 -15.10 -7.06 -37.67
CA VAL A 287 -14.45 -6.05 -38.50
C VAL A 287 -13.91 -4.94 -37.59
N LEU A 288 -12.64 -4.57 -37.79
CA LEU A 288 -11.96 -3.47 -37.09
C LEU A 288 -11.70 -2.33 -38.06
N ASN A 289 -12.21 -1.14 -37.76
CA ASN A 289 -11.94 0.08 -38.52
C ASN A 289 -11.21 1.09 -37.62
N ARG A 290 -10.10 1.66 -38.11
CA ARG A 290 -9.39 2.72 -37.41
C ARG A 290 -10.10 4.05 -37.63
N ILE A 291 -10.42 4.74 -36.51
CA ILE A 291 -11.07 6.06 -36.54
C ILE A 291 -10.08 7.10 -36.01
N GLN A 292 -10.09 8.29 -36.58
CA GLN A 292 -9.42 9.44 -36.06
C GLN A 292 -10.36 10.19 -35.09
N SER A 293 -9.95 10.35 -33.84
CA SER A 293 -10.70 11.10 -32.86
C SER A 293 -9.87 12.31 -32.41
N PRO A 294 -10.51 13.47 -32.17
CA PRO A 294 -9.86 14.63 -31.56
C PRO A 294 -9.62 14.48 -30.05
N GLU A 295 -10.16 13.45 -29.44
CA GLU A 295 -10.01 13.20 -27.99
C GLU A 295 -8.59 12.71 -27.66
N THR A 296 -8.14 13.06 -26.46
CA THR A 296 -6.86 12.59 -25.93
C THR A 296 -6.94 11.10 -25.60
N PRO A 297 -6.05 10.27 -26.17
CA PRO A 297 -6.04 8.82 -25.87
C PRO A 297 -5.72 8.55 -24.40
N PRO A 298 -6.14 7.40 -23.85
CA PRO A 298 -5.73 6.95 -22.54
C PRO A 298 -4.22 6.64 -22.50
N THR A 299 -3.63 6.76 -21.33
CA THR A 299 -2.21 6.47 -21.10
C THR A 299 -2.01 4.99 -20.84
N PHE A 300 -1.14 4.35 -21.61
CA PHE A 300 -0.76 2.96 -21.41
C PHE A 300 0.76 2.85 -21.27
N ASN A 301 1.23 2.40 -20.13
CA ASN A 301 2.63 2.13 -19.83
C ASN A 301 2.84 0.62 -19.71
N ARG A 302 3.59 0.03 -20.63
CA ARG A 302 3.88 -1.41 -20.60
C ARG A 302 4.87 -1.72 -19.48
N THR A 303 4.52 -2.69 -18.64
CA THR A 303 5.33 -3.11 -17.50
C THR A 303 5.67 -4.60 -17.59
N ASN A 304 6.79 -4.99 -16.99
CA ASN A 304 7.15 -6.37 -16.75
C ASN A 304 7.06 -6.71 -15.26
N ARG A 305 7.45 -7.91 -14.87
CA ARG A 305 7.41 -8.34 -13.45
C ARG A 305 8.21 -7.43 -12.52
N PHE A 306 9.32 -6.89 -13.00
CA PHE A 306 10.19 -6.02 -12.21
C PHE A 306 9.66 -4.60 -12.13
N THR A 307 9.22 -4.02 -13.25
CA THR A 307 8.78 -2.62 -13.33
C THR A 307 7.36 -2.40 -12.86
N ALA A 308 6.54 -3.45 -12.78
CA ALA A 308 5.13 -3.34 -12.39
C ALA A 308 4.96 -2.71 -11.00
N GLY A 309 5.77 -3.09 -10.01
CA GLY A 309 5.72 -2.51 -8.67
C GLY A 309 6.07 -1.02 -8.65
N PHE A 310 7.09 -0.62 -9.39
CA PHE A 310 7.50 0.79 -9.50
C PHE A 310 6.48 1.64 -10.25
N GLN A 311 5.85 1.07 -11.29
CA GLN A 311 4.77 1.76 -12.01
C GLN A 311 3.55 1.97 -11.11
N GLN A 312 3.16 0.99 -10.32
CA GLN A 312 2.09 1.14 -9.33
C GLN A 312 2.43 2.20 -8.28
N LEU A 313 3.69 2.25 -7.84
CA LEU A 313 4.16 3.25 -6.88
C LEU A 313 4.02 4.68 -7.45
N VAL A 314 4.40 4.88 -8.70
CA VAL A 314 4.25 6.16 -9.40
C VAL A 314 2.78 6.51 -9.61
N ASP A 315 1.95 5.55 -10.00
CA ASP A 315 0.51 5.76 -10.23
C ASP A 315 -0.26 6.12 -8.94
N THR A 316 0.31 5.85 -7.76
CA THR A 316 -0.27 6.22 -6.47
C THR A 316 -0.47 7.74 -6.33
N TYR A 317 0.43 8.55 -6.86
CA TYR A 317 0.32 10.01 -6.79
C TYR A 317 -0.12 10.69 -8.11
N GLY A 318 -0.35 9.93 -9.15
CA GLY A 318 -0.90 10.42 -10.40
C GLY A 318 -0.43 9.64 -11.62
N VAL A 319 -1.29 9.59 -12.63
CA VAL A 319 -0.97 9.00 -13.93
C VAL A 319 -0.51 10.12 -14.86
N ASN A 320 0.58 9.89 -15.60
CA ASN A 320 1.07 10.84 -16.59
C ASN A 320 0.08 10.99 -17.77
N SER A 321 0.05 12.16 -18.38
CA SER A 321 -0.73 12.42 -19.58
C SER A 321 -0.20 11.62 -20.78
N TYR A 322 -1.02 11.52 -21.83
CA TYR A 322 -0.64 10.80 -23.03
C TYR A 322 0.66 11.32 -23.64
N GLN A 323 1.59 10.42 -23.93
CA GLN A 323 2.90 10.71 -24.53
C GLN A 323 3.86 11.56 -23.66
N GLU A 324 3.55 11.82 -22.42
CA GLU A 324 4.50 12.41 -21.46
C GLU A 324 5.55 11.38 -21.00
N ILE A 325 6.68 11.87 -20.50
CA ILE A 325 7.70 11.01 -19.91
C ILE A 325 7.12 10.29 -18.68
N ASN A 326 7.27 8.96 -18.67
CA ASN A 326 6.93 8.15 -17.51
C ASN A 326 8.06 8.25 -16.46
N PRO A 327 7.80 8.69 -15.22
CA PRO A 327 8.81 8.77 -14.17
C PRO A 327 9.21 7.41 -13.59
N ALA A 328 8.45 6.34 -13.84
CA ALA A 328 8.71 5.02 -13.25
C ALA A 328 10.12 4.45 -13.53
N PRO A 329 10.70 4.52 -14.74
CA PRO A 329 12.07 4.07 -14.98
C PRO A 329 13.13 4.79 -14.13
N TYR A 330 12.94 6.06 -13.86
CA TYR A 330 13.85 6.86 -13.01
C TYR A 330 13.62 6.56 -11.52
N THR A 331 12.38 6.28 -11.14
CA THR A 331 11.99 5.93 -9.77
C THR A 331 12.62 4.60 -9.33
N ILE A 332 12.94 3.69 -10.25
CA ILE A 332 13.66 2.45 -9.94
C ILE A 332 14.98 2.70 -9.21
N VAL A 333 15.68 3.80 -9.55
CA VAL A 333 16.96 4.15 -8.92
C VAL A 333 16.77 5.16 -7.79
N THR A 334 15.96 6.20 -8.01
CA THR A 334 15.83 7.32 -7.07
C THR A 334 15.08 6.95 -5.81
N PHE A 335 14.03 6.17 -5.90
CA PHE A 335 13.23 5.80 -4.74
C PHE A 335 13.99 4.91 -3.73
N PRO A 336 14.63 3.81 -4.14
CA PRO A 336 15.47 3.04 -3.24
C PRO A 336 16.63 3.83 -2.66
N PHE A 337 17.22 4.74 -3.43
CA PHE A 337 18.32 5.60 -2.98
C PHE A 337 17.89 6.56 -1.87
N LEU A 338 16.78 7.28 -2.04
CA LEU A 338 16.26 8.16 -0.98
C LEU A 338 15.84 7.39 0.27
N PHE A 339 15.21 6.23 0.08
CA PHE A 339 14.91 5.34 1.20
C PHE A 339 16.18 4.93 1.95
N ALA A 340 17.22 4.54 1.22
CA ALA A 340 18.50 4.12 1.79
C ALA A 340 19.18 5.25 2.56
N VAL A 341 19.14 6.47 2.06
CA VAL A 341 19.70 7.64 2.76
C VAL A 341 19.01 7.86 4.11
N MET A 342 17.70 7.64 4.18
CA MET A 342 16.95 7.74 5.43
C MET A 342 17.19 6.55 6.37
N PHE A 343 17.27 5.34 5.81
CA PHE A 343 17.38 4.10 6.58
C PHE A 343 18.83 3.74 6.99
N GLY A 344 19.82 4.10 6.24
CA GLY A 344 21.27 4.17 6.44
C GLY A 344 21.95 3.20 7.41
N ASP A 345 21.53 1.93 7.50
CA ASP A 345 22.17 0.90 8.34
C ASP A 345 22.46 -0.35 7.52
N CYS A 346 23.73 -0.78 7.50
CA CYS A 346 24.17 -1.96 6.74
C CYS A 346 23.54 -3.26 7.27
N GLY A 347 23.44 -3.40 8.60
CA GLY A 347 22.89 -4.62 9.21
C GLY A 347 21.40 -4.78 8.96
N HIS A 348 20.63 -3.72 9.17
CA HIS A 348 19.19 -3.73 8.90
C HIS A 348 18.89 -3.85 7.40
N GLY A 349 19.71 -3.23 6.55
CA GLY A 349 19.62 -3.38 5.10
C GLY A 349 19.87 -4.82 4.64
N LEU A 350 20.81 -5.53 5.25
CA LEU A 350 21.07 -6.95 4.97
C LEU A 350 19.85 -7.82 5.34
N VAL A 351 19.27 -7.59 6.52
CA VAL A 351 18.06 -8.32 6.96
C VAL A 351 16.92 -8.09 5.99
N LEU A 352 16.70 -6.84 5.58
CA LEU A 352 15.65 -6.49 4.62
C LEU A 352 15.87 -7.18 3.26
N THR A 353 17.12 -7.24 2.79
CA THR A 353 17.49 -7.94 1.54
C THR A 353 17.23 -9.43 1.63
N LEU A 354 17.55 -10.07 2.76
CA LEU A 354 17.30 -11.49 2.98
C LEU A 354 15.80 -11.80 3.02
N ILE A 355 15.01 -10.96 3.65
CA ILE A 355 13.54 -11.09 3.65
C ILE A 355 12.99 -10.99 2.23
N ALA A 356 13.44 -10.00 1.46
CA ALA A 356 13.04 -9.83 0.07
C ALA A 356 13.43 -11.05 -0.81
N ALA A 357 14.63 -11.56 -0.66
CA ALA A 357 15.09 -12.75 -1.36
C ALA A 357 14.25 -13.99 -1.02
N TRP A 358 13.87 -14.15 0.25
CA TRP A 358 12.99 -15.22 0.68
C TRP A 358 11.58 -15.10 0.07
N ILE A 359 11.01 -13.88 0.01
CA ILE A 359 9.71 -13.62 -0.64
C ILE A 359 9.79 -13.98 -2.13
N ILE A 360 10.83 -13.55 -2.83
CA ILE A 360 11.03 -13.85 -4.26
C ILE A 360 11.13 -15.37 -4.51
N ARG A 361 11.86 -16.08 -3.65
CA ARG A 361 12.00 -17.54 -3.79
C ARG A 361 10.69 -18.29 -3.57
N ASN A 362 9.84 -17.81 -2.67
CA ASN A 362 8.57 -18.45 -2.31
C ASN A 362 7.35 -17.78 -2.96
N GLU A 363 7.54 -16.99 -4.03
CA GLU A 363 6.47 -16.22 -4.69
C GLU A 363 5.21 -17.02 -4.97
N GLN A 364 5.35 -18.22 -5.56
CA GLN A 364 4.22 -19.05 -5.95
C GLN A 364 3.37 -19.52 -4.75
N LYS A 365 4.06 -19.92 -3.66
CA LYS A 365 3.38 -20.36 -2.43
C LYS A 365 2.67 -19.22 -1.72
N LEU A 366 3.29 -18.04 -1.71
CA LEU A 366 2.74 -16.85 -1.04
C LEU A 366 1.53 -16.26 -1.78
N LYS A 367 1.54 -16.29 -3.12
CA LYS A 367 0.38 -15.86 -3.94
C LYS A 367 -0.86 -16.73 -3.74
N GLN A 368 -0.70 -17.98 -3.34
CA GLN A 368 -1.82 -18.87 -3.05
C GLN A 368 -2.52 -18.55 -1.70
N GLN A 369 -1.85 -17.85 -0.81
CA GLN A 369 -2.45 -17.41 0.45
C GLN A 369 -3.35 -16.19 0.20
N LYS A 370 -4.64 -16.29 0.57
CA LYS A 370 -5.65 -15.22 0.40
C LYS A 370 -5.48 -14.03 1.38
N ASN A 371 -4.30 -13.83 1.94
CA ASN A 371 -4.03 -12.72 2.85
C ASN A 371 -3.65 -11.47 2.03
N GLU A 372 -4.44 -10.41 2.14
CA GLU A 372 -4.28 -9.15 1.43
C GLU A 372 -2.90 -8.50 1.69
N ILE A 373 -2.44 -8.52 2.95
CA ILE A 373 -1.12 -7.99 3.34
C ILE A 373 0.00 -8.76 2.62
N MET A 374 -0.10 -10.08 2.57
CA MET A 374 0.92 -10.91 1.92
C MET A 374 0.95 -10.72 0.41
N SER A 375 -0.22 -10.55 -0.21
CA SER A 375 -0.32 -10.21 -1.63
C SER A 375 0.38 -8.89 -1.96
N THR A 376 0.15 -7.86 -1.17
CA THR A 376 0.78 -6.54 -1.32
C THR A 376 2.32 -6.63 -1.17
N LEU A 377 2.81 -7.40 -0.20
CA LEU A 377 4.25 -7.63 -0.02
C LEU A 377 4.88 -8.37 -1.20
N VAL A 378 4.19 -9.35 -1.76
CA VAL A 378 4.66 -10.09 -2.94
C VAL A 378 4.70 -9.19 -4.18
N ASP A 379 3.75 -8.30 -4.35
CA ASP A 379 3.73 -7.34 -5.46
C ASP A 379 4.88 -6.33 -5.36
N GLY A 380 5.23 -5.89 -4.16
CA GLY A 380 6.35 -4.99 -3.88
C GLY A 380 7.72 -5.65 -3.66
N ARG A 381 7.89 -6.95 -3.89
CA ARG A 381 9.11 -7.70 -3.58
C ARG A 381 10.41 -7.13 -4.14
N TYR A 382 10.37 -6.66 -5.39
CA TYR A 382 11.56 -6.07 -6.03
C TYR A 382 11.90 -4.69 -5.49
N ILE A 383 10.89 -3.92 -5.09
CA ILE A 383 11.08 -2.63 -4.42
C ILE A 383 11.82 -2.85 -3.11
N ILE A 384 11.36 -3.82 -2.30
CA ILE A 384 11.97 -4.16 -1.01
C ILE A 384 13.42 -4.66 -1.20
N LEU A 385 13.66 -5.48 -2.24
CA LEU A 385 15.02 -5.95 -2.56
C LEU A 385 15.97 -4.80 -2.85
N LEU A 386 15.56 -3.87 -3.71
CA LEU A 386 16.40 -2.72 -4.06
C LEU A 386 16.59 -1.77 -2.88
N MET A 387 15.55 -1.54 -2.08
CA MET A 387 15.67 -0.76 -0.84
C MET A 387 16.70 -1.37 0.11
N GLY A 388 16.68 -2.70 0.29
CA GLY A 388 17.65 -3.41 1.11
C GLY A 388 19.09 -3.29 0.58
N LEU A 389 19.29 -3.49 -0.72
CA LEU A 389 20.63 -3.39 -1.35
C LEU A 389 21.21 -1.98 -1.26
N PHE A 390 20.41 -0.96 -1.56
CA PHE A 390 20.85 0.44 -1.43
C PHE A 390 21.10 0.83 0.03
N SER A 391 20.33 0.27 0.98
CA SER A 391 20.55 0.49 2.41
C SER A 391 21.87 -0.10 2.89
N ILE A 392 22.30 -1.24 2.36
CA ILE A 392 23.62 -1.81 2.63
C ILE A 392 24.70 -0.83 2.15
N TYR A 393 24.59 -0.33 0.92
CA TYR A 393 25.54 0.65 0.37
C TYR A 393 25.63 1.92 1.22
N THR A 394 24.49 2.49 1.57
CA THR A 394 24.43 3.72 2.39
C THR A 394 24.93 3.48 3.82
N GLY A 395 24.65 2.32 4.39
CA GLY A 395 25.17 1.90 5.69
C GLY A 395 26.68 1.76 5.69
N LEU A 396 27.28 1.28 4.61
CA LEU A 396 28.74 1.26 4.45
C LEU A 396 29.34 2.68 4.34
N ILE A 397 28.66 3.61 3.66
CA ILE A 397 29.11 5.02 3.61
C ILE A 397 29.04 5.66 4.98
N TYR A 398 27.96 5.47 5.73
CA TYR A 398 27.84 5.99 7.10
C TYR A 398 28.67 5.21 8.11
N ASN A 399 29.25 4.08 7.69
CA ASN A 399 29.98 3.15 8.54
C ASN A 399 29.21 2.78 9.81
N ASP A 400 27.94 2.42 9.62
CA ASP A 400 27.01 2.03 10.66
C ASP A 400 26.47 0.63 10.35
N CYS A 401 26.69 -0.31 11.27
CA CYS A 401 26.16 -1.66 11.23
C CYS A 401 25.69 -2.03 12.63
N PHE A 402 24.36 -2.08 12.84
CA PHE A 402 23.76 -2.27 14.17
C PHE A 402 24.37 -1.34 15.22
N SER A 403 24.49 -0.04 14.88
CA SER A 403 25.07 0.99 15.76
C SER A 403 26.58 0.87 16.03
N LYS A 404 27.29 0.01 15.29
CA LYS A 404 28.73 -0.11 15.40
C LYS A 404 29.44 0.18 14.08
N SER A 405 30.59 0.81 14.15
CA SER A 405 31.44 1.08 12.99
C SER A 405 32.52 0.04 12.82
N PHE A 406 32.87 -0.24 11.57
CA PHE A 406 33.97 -1.13 11.23
C PHE A 406 35.21 -0.34 10.80
N ASN A 407 36.35 -0.72 11.33
CA ASN A 407 37.65 -0.19 10.91
C ASN A 407 38.36 -1.19 9.99
N MET A 408 37.99 -1.16 8.70
CA MET A 408 38.59 -2.08 7.71
C MET A 408 39.86 -1.53 7.08
N LEU A 409 39.93 -0.21 6.89
CA LEU A 409 40.97 0.46 6.09
C LEU A 409 41.99 1.25 6.93
N GLY A 410 41.85 1.23 8.25
CA GLY A 410 42.67 2.03 9.16
C GLY A 410 42.20 3.45 9.32
N SER A 411 41.98 3.90 10.56
CA SER A 411 41.53 5.28 10.84
C SER A 411 42.64 6.28 10.56
N SER A 412 42.29 7.41 9.98
CA SER A 412 43.21 8.54 9.78
C SER A 412 43.44 9.41 11.05
N TRP A 413 42.72 9.08 12.12
CA TRP A 413 42.84 9.79 13.38
C TRP A 413 43.66 9.00 14.38
N SER A 414 44.67 9.64 14.99
CA SER A 414 45.50 9.06 16.02
C SER A 414 44.95 9.42 17.41
N VAL A 415 44.27 8.50 18.06
CA VAL A 415 43.72 8.68 19.41
C VAL A 415 44.82 8.86 20.44
N ARG A 416 46.04 8.32 20.20
CA ARG A 416 47.19 8.44 21.12
C ARG A 416 47.62 9.86 21.33
N ALA A 417 47.48 10.77 20.35
CA ALA A 417 47.83 12.17 20.46
C ALA A 417 46.89 12.95 21.39
N MET A 418 45.71 12.42 21.71
CA MET A 418 44.74 13.04 22.65
C MET A 418 45.07 12.81 24.09
N PHE A 419 45.96 11.86 24.43
CA PHE A 419 46.38 11.60 25.79
C PHE A 419 47.38 12.64 26.32
N TRP A 420 47.25 12.96 27.58
CA TRP A 420 48.20 13.85 28.25
C TRP A 420 49.62 13.31 28.13
N PRO A 421 50.69 14.13 27.89
CA PRO A 421 50.72 15.60 27.93
C PRO A 421 50.34 16.31 26.63
N ARG A 422 50.09 15.64 25.55
CA ARG A 422 49.83 16.28 24.24
C ARG A 422 48.37 16.71 24.04
N GLY A 423 47.42 16.05 24.66
CA GLY A 423 46.01 16.31 24.52
C GLY A 423 45.25 16.39 25.88
N PRO A 424 43.96 16.66 25.83
CA PRO A 424 43.14 16.93 27.04
C PRO A 424 42.75 15.67 27.80
N TRP A 425 42.99 14.45 27.32
CA TRP A 425 42.54 13.22 27.98
C TRP A 425 43.50 12.78 29.08
N ARG A 426 42.99 12.75 30.32
CA ARG A 426 43.66 12.20 31.48
C ARG A 426 43.12 10.84 31.88
N ASN A 427 43.86 10.02 32.60
CA ASN A 427 43.40 8.72 33.07
C ASN A 427 42.11 8.80 33.92
N GLU A 428 41.90 9.85 34.65
CA GLU A 428 40.69 10.08 35.44
C GLU A 428 39.45 10.30 34.56
N THR A 429 39.59 11.03 33.44
CA THR A 429 38.50 11.25 32.48
C THR A 429 38.13 9.98 31.72
N LEU A 430 39.08 9.08 31.51
CA LEU A 430 38.83 7.78 30.85
C LEU A 430 38.02 6.83 31.75
N HIS A 431 38.18 6.91 33.07
CA HIS A 431 37.39 6.10 34.00
C HIS A 431 35.95 6.61 34.20
N ASN A 432 35.76 7.93 34.08
CA ASN A 432 34.51 8.59 34.40
C ASN A 432 33.59 8.83 33.22
N SER A 433 34.10 8.72 31.97
CA SER A 433 33.35 9.03 30.76
C SER A 433 33.32 7.88 29.78
N ASP A 434 32.14 7.51 29.30
CA ASP A 434 31.95 6.47 28.28
C ASP A 434 32.34 6.95 26.88
N HIS A 435 32.27 8.25 26.63
CA HIS A 435 32.61 8.90 25.37
C HIS A 435 33.45 10.15 25.67
N LEU A 436 34.46 10.36 24.84
CA LEU A 436 35.44 11.44 25.02
C LEU A 436 35.35 12.42 23.83
N HIS A 437 35.53 13.71 24.13
CA HIS A 437 35.52 14.75 23.13
C HIS A 437 36.76 14.65 22.23
N LEU A 438 36.55 14.56 20.90
CA LEU A 438 37.58 14.53 19.90
C LEU A 438 37.83 15.95 19.36
N ASP A 439 39.03 16.51 19.58
CA ASP A 439 39.41 17.83 19.12
C ASP A 439 40.42 17.74 17.98
N PRO A 440 40.06 18.21 16.76
CA PRO A 440 40.96 18.18 15.62
C PRO A 440 42.08 19.24 15.68
N SER A 441 41.99 20.23 16.58
CA SER A 441 42.97 21.29 16.74
C SER A 441 44.26 20.82 17.43
N VAL A 442 44.23 19.66 18.10
CA VAL A 442 45.42 19.09 18.77
C VAL A 442 46.43 18.57 17.72
N PRO A 443 47.70 18.98 17.77
CA PRO A 443 48.70 18.51 16.81
C PRO A 443 48.92 17.00 16.82
N GLY A 444 48.93 16.36 15.66
CA GLY A 444 49.18 14.93 15.53
C GLY A 444 47.96 14.04 15.70
N VAL A 445 46.77 14.59 15.93
CA VAL A 445 45.51 13.83 16.03
C VAL A 445 45.00 13.42 14.64
N TYR A 446 45.03 14.35 13.70
CA TYR A 446 44.60 14.10 12.31
C TYR A 446 45.82 13.99 11.40
N SER A 447 45.88 12.91 10.60
CA SER A 447 46.99 12.63 9.70
C SER A 447 47.02 13.49 8.42
N GLY A 448 45.97 14.31 8.17
CA GLY A 448 45.81 15.11 6.97
C GLY A 448 45.22 14.41 5.76
N THR A 449 45.06 13.07 5.81
CA THR A 449 44.41 12.27 4.77
C THR A 449 43.03 11.80 5.26
N PRO A 450 41.97 11.94 4.47
CA PRO A 450 40.64 11.45 4.86
C PRO A 450 40.60 9.92 4.84
N TYR A 451 39.62 9.35 5.57
CA TYR A 451 39.30 7.92 5.49
C TYR A 451 38.90 7.56 4.06
N MET A 452 39.35 6.43 3.54
CA MET A 452 39.21 6.08 2.12
C MET A 452 37.78 5.88 1.66
N PHE A 453 36.89 5.38 2.54
CA PHE A 453 35.50 5.09 2.18
C PHE A 453 34.55 5.36 3.36
N GLY A 454 33.72 6.35 3.20
CA GLY A 454 32.69 6.69 4.20
C GLY A 454 33.22 7.50 5.40
N ILE A 455 32.51 7.43 6.49
CA ILE A 455 32.80 8.15 7.74
C ILE A 455 33.85 7.38 8.53
N ASP A 456 34.81 8.11 9.10
CA ASP A 456 35.89 7.52 9.92
C ASP A 456 35.30 6.82 11.17
N PRO A 457 35.68 5.58 11.47
CA PRO A 457 35.17 4.83 12.62
C PRO A 457 35.51 5.45 13.98
N VAL A 458 36.48 6.35 14.06
CA VAL A 458 36.84 7.04 15.31
C VAL A 458 35.66 7.88 15.88
N TRP A 459 34.79 8.39 15.03
CA TRP A 459 33.64 9.16 15.46
C TRP A 459 32.65 8.38 16.31
N ASN A 460 32.64 7.05 16.20
CA ASN A 460 31.76 6.23 17.05
C ASN A 460 32.15 6.25 18.55
N ILE A 461 33.39 6.62 18.85
CA ILE A 461 33.92 6.69 20.20
C ILE A 461 33.81 8.13 20.75
N ALA A 462 33.67 9.12 19.88
CA ALA A 462 33.67 10.53 20.23
C ALA A 462 32.32 10.99 20.82
N SER A 463 32.35 11.84 21.86
CA SER A 463 31.16 12.47 22.43
C SER A 463 30.51 13.51 21.51
N ASN A 464 31.30 14.11 20.61
CA ASN A 464 30.84 15.07 19.60
C ASN A 464 30.42 14.45 18.25
N LYS A 465 30.24 13.13 18.22
CA LYS A 465 29.69 12.39 17.06
C LYS A 465 28.40 13.01 16.53
N LEU A 466 27.48 13.32 17.44
CA LEU A 466 26.17 13.86 17.08
C LEU A 466 26.28 15.21 16.36
N SER A 467 27.12 16.12 16.84
CA SER A 467 27.35 17.44 16.23
C SER A 467 27.93 17.31 14.80
N PHE A 468 28.87 16.41 14.63
CA PHE A 468 29.49 16.15 13.33
C PHE A 468 28.50 15.53 12.33
N LEU A 469 27.81 14.46 12.74
CA LEU A 469 26.85 13.78 11.89
C LEU A 469 25.65 14.65 11.53
N ASN A 470 25.18 15.46 12.48
CA ASN A 470 24.09 16.40 12.26
C ASN A 470 24.44 17.40 11.16
N SER A 471 25.60 18.05 11.24
CA SER A 471 26.09 18.99 10.23
C SER A 471 26.25 18.31 8.86
N TYR A 472 26.89 17.15 8.82
CA TYR A 472 27.17 16.41 7.60
C TYR A 472 25.88 15.95 6.88
N LYS A 473 24.99 15.28 7.61
CA LYS A 473 23.75 14.73 7.06
C LYS A 473 22.79 15.84 6.60
N MET A 474 22.71 16.96 7.32
CA MET A 474 21.89 18.10 6.93
C MET A 474 22.37 18.71 5.60
N LYS A 475 23.67 18.91 5.45
CA LYS A 475 24.25 19.44 4.20
C LYS A 475 24.06 18.47 3.04
N MET A 476 24.29 17.18 3.26
CA MET A 476 24.00 16.16 2.25
C MET A 476 22.51 16.14 1.83
N ALA A 477 21.60 16.26 2.78
CA ALA A 477 20.16 16.31 2.49
C ALA A 477 19.80 17.47 1.56
N VAL A 478 20.36 18.64 1.79
CA VAL A 478 20.17 19.82 0.92
C VAL A 478 20.73 19.57 -0.49
N ILE A 479 21.92 19.02 -0.59
CA ILE A 479 22.56 18.72 -1.89
C ILE A 479 21.72 17.74 -2.70
N ILE A 480 21.32 16.63 -2.08
CA ILE A 480 20.48 15.60 -2.72
C ILE A 480 19.14 16.19 -3.14
N GLY A 481 18.51 17.01 -2.28
CA GLY A 481 17.23 17.65 -2.56
C GLY A 481 17.30 18.59 -3.77
N VAL A 482 18.29 19.45 -3.83
CA VAL A 482 18.47 20.37 -4.96
C VAL A 482 18.77 19.59 -6.25
N CYS A 483 19.61 18.57 -6.21
CA CYS A 483 19.89 17.72 -7.37
C CYS A 483 18.63 17.01 -7.87
N HIS A 484 17.81 16.47 -6.99
CA HIS A 484 16.57 15.77 -7.34
C HIS A 484 15.54 16.73 -7.95
N MET A 485 15.35 17.91 -7.37
CA MET A 485 14.48 18.94 -7.94
C MET A 485 14.95 19.42 -9.32
N THR A 486 16.24 19.64 -9.50
CA THR A 486 16.82 20.02 -10.79
C THR A 486 16.62 18.92 -11.84
N PHE A 487 16.78 17.67 -11.45
CA PHE A 487 16.49 16.52 -12.31
C PHE A 487 15.02 16.48 -12.75
N GLY A 488 14.09 16.71 -11.83
CA GLY A 488 12.65 16.80 -12.13
C GLY A 488 12.32 17.90 -13.13
N LEU A 489 12.90 19.09 -12.96
CA LEU A 489 12.77 20.18 -13.94
C LEU A 489 13.36 19.83 -15.30
N THR A 490 14.51 19.15 -15.32
CA THR A 490 15.15 18.71 -16.58
C THR A 490 14.29 17.73 -17.36
N LEU A 491 13.52 16.89 -16.70
CA LEU A 491 12.55 16.00 -17.37
C LEU A 491 11.46 16.79 -18.11
N SER A 492 11.08 17.97 -17.61
CA SER A 492 10.08 18.81 -18.26
C SER A 492 10.52 19.31 -19.65
N ILE A 493 11.82 19.54 -19.85
CA ILE A 493 12.34 20.00 -21.16
C ILE A 493 12.11 18.97 -22.25
N PHE A 494 12.27 17.68 -21.93
CA PHE A 494 12.03 16.60 -22.89
C PHE A 494 10.56 16.52 -23.30
N ASN A 495 9.62 16.83 -22.39
CA ASN A 495 8.20 16.93 -22.71
C ASN A 495 7.93 18.10 -23.65
N TYR A 496 8.46 19.28 -23.37
CA TYR A 496 8.26 20.47 -24.21
C TYR A 496 8.86 20.31 -25.61
N ILE A 497 10.02 19.68 -25.73
CA ILE A 497 10.64 19.37 -27.02
C ILE A 497 9.78 18.37 -27.82
N HIS A 498 9.28 17.31 -27.17
CA HIS A 498 8.44 16.32 -27.84
C HIS A 498 7.14 16.93 -28.40
N PHE A 499 6.49 17.78 -27.62
CA PHE A 499 5.28 18.48 -28.05
C PHE A 499 5.56 19.71 -28.93
N ARG A 500 6.82 19.93 -29.34
CA ARG A 500 7.28 21.08 -30.17
C ARG A 500 6.88 22.45 -29.62
N ASN A 501 6.81 22.59 -28.31
CA ASN A 501 6.42 23.83 -27.65
C ASN A 501 7.65 24.60 -27.13
N ILE A 502 8.40 25.20 -28.08
CA ILE A 502 9.63 25.93 -27.79
C ILE A 502 9.38 27.16 -26.91
N GLN A 503 8.20 27.78 -27.01
CA GLN A 503 7.80 28.89 -26.18
C GLN A 503 7.82 28.52 -24.68
N ASN A 504 7.32 27.37 -24.32
CA ASN A 504 7.37 26.91 -22.93
C ASN A 504 8.80 26.57 -22.46
N VAL A 505 9.68 26.17 -23.35
CA VAL A 505 11.10 26.00 -23.00
C VAL A 505 11.71 27.31 -22.56
N LEU A 506 11.53 28.38 -23.35
CA LEU A 506 12.16 29.68 -23.09
C LEU A 506 11.49 30.47 -21.96
N LEU A 507 10.18 30.41 -21.84
CA LEU A 507 9.43 31.27 -20.93
C LEU A 507 9.00 30.60 -19.62
N ARG A 508 9.13 29.27 -19.53
CA ARG A 508 8.78 28.52 -18.35
C ARG A 508 9.98 27.78 -17.79
N PHE A 509 10.55 26.86 -18.56
CA PHE A 509 11.63 26.02 -18.07
C PHE A 509 12.90 26.84 -17.71
N VAL A 510 13.36 27.74 -18.59
CA VAL A 510 14.57 28.50 -18.34
C VAL A 510 14.45 29.44 -17.13
N PRO A 511 13.38 30.25 -16.98
CA PRO A 511 13.19 31.05 -15.77
C PRO A 511 13.07 30.21 -14.48
N GLU A 512 12.38 29.09 -14.50
CA GLU A 512 12.25 28.19 -13.36
C GLU A 512 13.59 27.61 -12.93
N LEU A 513 14.37 27.13 -13.89
CA LEU A 513 15.71 26.59 -13.62
C LEU A 513 16.66 27.65 -13.09
N ILE A 514 16.67 28.86 -13.68
CA ILE A 514 17.53 29.97 -13.22
C ILE A 514 17.15 30.37 -11.81
N PHE A 515 15.87 30.47 -11.49
CA PHE A 515 15.39 30.79 -10.14
C PHE A 515 15.89 29.77 -9.11
N LEU A 516 15.69 28.49 -9.37
CA LEU A 516 16.13 27.41 -8.49
C LEU A 516 17.65 27.42 -8.28
N LEU A 517 18.41 27.50 -9.37
CA LEU A 517 19.87 27.44 -9.30
C LEU A 517 20.49 28.71 -8.73
N SER A 518 19.90 29.89 -8.95
CA SER A 518 20.41 31.16 -8.40
C SER A 518 20.34 31.20 -6.87
N LEU A 519 19.33 30.59 -6.28
CA LEU A 519 19.14 30.56 -4.82
C LEU A 519 19.75 29.28 -4.22
N PHE A 520 19.12 28.14 -4.48
CA PHE A 520 19.48 26.88 -3.83
C PHE A 520 20.70 26.20 -4.47
N GLY A 521 20.90 26.35 -5.77
CA GLY A 521 22.13 25.93 -6.43
C GLY A 521 23.36 26.64 -5.88
N TYR A 522 23.23 27.93 -5.60
CA TYR A 522 24.29 28.68 -4.94
C TYR A 522 24.54 28.23 -3.50
N LEU A 523 23.50 27.88 -2.76
CA LEU A 523 23.63 27.27 -1.42
C LEU A 523 24.46 25.98 -1.49
N VAL A 524 24.16 25.11 -2.43
CA VAL A 524 24.92 23.86 -2.68
C VAL A 524 26.36 24.17 -3.05
N PHE A 525 26.59 25.19 -3.90
CA PHE A 525 27.92 25.63 -4.26
C PHE A 525 28.71 26.08 -3.03
N LEU A 526 28.13 26.86 -2.13
CA LEU A 526 28.78 27.29 -0.88
C LEU A 526 29.18 26.12 0.01
N ILE A 527 28.31 25.14 0.12
CA ILE A 527 28.57 23.91 0.92
C ILE A 527 29.78 23.17 0.34
N LEU A 528 29.75 22.89 -0.96
CA LEU A 528 30.84 22.17 -1.64
C LEU A 528 32.13 22.93 -1.64
N PHE A 529 32.08 24.25 -1.86
CA PHE A 529 33.25 25.12 -1.83
C PHE A 529 33.93 25.14 -0.46
N LYS A 530 33.14 25.23 0.62
CA LYS A 530 33.64 25.16 2.00
C LYS A 530 34.29 23.82 2.29
N TRP A 531 33.73 22.73 1.82
CA TRP A 531 34.30 21.40 1.98
C TRP A 531 35.60 21.20 1.22
N CYS A 532 35.67 21.69 -0.02
CA CYS A 532 36.85 21.51 -0.87
C CYS A 532 38.04 22.37 -0.41
N LYS A 533 37.80 23.63 -0.02
CA LYS A 533 38.86 24.55 0.38
C LYS A 533 39.33 24.41 1.83
N GLY A 534 38.55 23.73 2.69
CA GLY A 534 38.89 23.61 4.10
C GLY A 534 39.12 24.97 4.78
N VAL A 535 38.36 26.00 4.40
CA VAL A 535 38.53 27.36 4.90
C VAL A 535 38.18 27.40 6.38
N GLN A 536 39.11 27.86 7.19
CA GLN A 536 38.90 28.17 8.62
C GLN A 536 38.04 29.43 8.76
N CYS A 537 36.79 29.35 8.38
CA CYS A 537 35.82 30.42 8.51
C CYS A 537 34.78 30.02 9.53
N ASP A 538 34.67 30.77 10.62
CA ASP A 538 33.71 30.50 11.71
C ASP A 538 32.25 30.79 11.32
N SER A 539 32.01 31.40 10.15
CA SER A 539 30.67 31.76 9.71
C SER A 539 29.89 30.54 9.21
N SER A 540 28.67 30.41 9.74
CA SER A 540 27.70 29.43 9.29
C SER A 540 27.24 29.71 7.85
N ILE A 541 27.20 28.69 6.98
CA ILE A 541 26.68 28.78 5.61
C ILE A 541 25.23 29.28 5.59
N LEU A 542 24.42 28.84 6.56
CA LEU A 542 23.05 29.29 6.68
C LEU A 542 22.93 30.78 6.94
N LEU A 543 23.80 31.32 7.82
CA LEU A 543 23.85 32.75 8.10
C LEU A 543 24.27 33.55 6.86
N ILE A 544 25.24 33.06 6.12
CA ILE A 544 25.67 33.67 4.85
C ILE A 544 24.50 33.70 3.85
N PHE A 545 23.74 32.62 3.74
CA PHE A 545 22.57 32.54 2.85
C PHE A 545 21.45 33.49 3.28
N ILE A 546 21.16 33.59 4.58
CA ILE A 546 20.16 34.51 5.13
C ILE A 546 20.61 35.98 4.87
N ASN A 547 21.86 36.30 5.13
CA ASN A 547 22.40 37.64 4.86
C ASN A 547 22.35 38.00 3.37
N MET A 548 22.57 37.04 2.49
CA MET A 548 22.40 37.20 1.03
C MET A 548 20.94 37.58 0.69
N MET A 549 19.96 36.94 1.26
CA MET A 549 18.53 37.18 0.98
C MET A 549 18.09 38.58 1.44
N PHE A 550 18.62 39.06 2.59
CA PHE A 550 18.28 40.36 3.16
C PHE A 550 19.25 41.49 2.77
N PHE A 551 20.23 41.23 1.92
CA PHE A 551 21.32 42.20 1.55
C PHE A 551 22.05 42.79 2.78
N ASN A 552 22.14 42.01 3.88
CA ASN A 552 22.76 42.46 5.12
C ASN A 552 24.24 42.08 5.14
N TYR A 553 25.12 42.98 4.65
CA TYR A 553 26.56 42.76 4.64
C TYR A 553 27.22 43.66 5.69
N LYS A 554 27.52 43.13 6.87
CA LYS A 554 28.26 43.84 7.92
C LYS A 554 29.75 43.81 7.62
N ALA A 555 30.44 44.87 8.02
CA ALA A 555 31.87 45.03 7.73
C ALA A 555 32.80 44.00 8.44
N GLU A 556 32.30 43.32 9.45
CA GLU A 556 33.06 42.35 10.26
C GLU A 556 32.99 40.92 9.74
N GLU A 557 32.15 40.61 8.73
CA GLU A 557 32.01 39.26 8.22
C GLU A 557 33.19 38.87 7.32
N LYS A 558 33.81 37.73 7.64
CA LYS A 558 34.81 37.10 6.78
C LYS A 558 34.16 36.42 5.58
N PHE A 559 34.44 36.91 4.39
CA PHE A 559 33.95 36.27 3.16
C PHE A 559 34.72 34.98 2.86
N LEU A 560 34.04 33.98 2.30
CA LEU A 560 34.64 32.72 1.89
C LEU A 560 35.58 32.88 0.67
N TYR A 561 35.28 33.81 -0.21
CA TYR A 561 36.10 34.13 -1.40
C TYR A 561 35.97 35.59 -1.80
N ASN A 562 36.93 36.05 -2.58
CA ASN A 562 36.94 37.43 -3.06
C ASN A 562 35.82 37.67 -4.06
N GLY A 563 35.07 38.77 -3.89
CA GLY A 563 33.95 39.11 -4.77
C GLY A 563 32.60 38.45 -4.41
N GLN A 564 32.53 37.75 -3.30
CA GLN A 564 31.31 37.06 -2.83
C GLN A 564 30.10 38.00 -2.80
N LYS A 565 30.23 39.22 -2.28
CA LYS A 565 29.15 40.20 -2.20
C LYS A 565 28.54 40.52 -3.57
N ALA A 566 29.39 40.80 -4.59
CA ALA A 566 28.92 41.14 -5.92
C ALA A 566 28.17 39.97 -6.58
N VAL A 567 28.68 38.75 -6.43
CA VAL A 567 28.04 37.52 -6.96
C VAL A 567 26.71 37.29 -6.30
N GLN A 568 26.61 37.43 -4.98
CA GLN A 568 25.36 37.23 -4.25
C GLN A 568 24.28 38.25 -4.63
N ILE A 569 24.63 39.52 -4.74
CA ILE A 569 23.69 40.55 -5.20
C ILE A 569 23.22 40.27 -6.61
N PHE A 570 24.12 39.89 -7.51
CA PHE A 570 23.75 39.53 -8.89
C PHE A 570 22.78 38.37 -8.94
N LEU A 571 23.04 37.28 -8.19
CA LEU A 571 22.18 36.09 -8.17
C LEU A 571 20.78 36.39 -7.61
N VAL A 572 20.68 37.17 -6.54
CA VAL A 572 19.37 37.54 -5.97
C VAL A 572 18.59 38.44 -6.93
N VAL A 573 19.23 39.43 -7.55
CA VAL A 573 18.57 40.28 -8.55
C VAL A 573 18.12 39.48 -9.76
N GLN A 574 18.93 38.54 -10.22
CA GLN A 574 18.58 37.63 -11.32
C GLN A 574 17.37 36.77 -10.96
N ALA A 575 17.34 36.17 -9.76
CA ALA A 575 16.21 35.38 -9.30
C ALA A 575 14.91 36.21 -9.21
N LEU A 576 14.98 37.44 -8.69
CA LEU A 576 13.87 38.36 -8.62
C LEU A 576 13.34 38.78 -10.00
N LEU A 577 14.21 38.90 -10.99
CA LEU A 577 13.83 39.23 -12.38
C LEU A 577 13.12 38.08 -13.08
N MET A 578 13.40 36.83 -12.70
CA MET A 578 12.74 35.68 -13.32
C MET A 578 11.26 35.58 -12.96
N VAL A 579 10.85 36.03 -11.78
CA VAL A 579 9.45 36.00 -11.34
C VAL A 579 8.52 36.85 -12.24
N PRO A 580 8.80 38.12 -12.55
CA PRO A 580 8.01 38.89 -13.50
C PRO A 580 7.98 38.30 -14.92
N ILE A 581 9.05 37.68 -15.37
CA ILE A 581 9.10 37.02 -16.68
C ILE A 581 8.09 35.89 -16.74
N MET A 582 8.04 35.05 -15.75
CA MET A 582 7.05 33.97 -15.67
C MET A 582 5.61 34.50 -15.51
N LEU A 583 5.45 35.55 -14.69
CA LEU A 583 4.15 36.10 -14.32
C LEU A 583 3.49 36.95 -15.39
N LEU A 584 4.27 37.79 -16.13
CA LEU A 584 3.76 38.81 -17.05
C LEU A 584 4.04 38.49 -18.52
N ILE A 585 5.27 38.13 -18.86
CA ILE A 585 5.70 37.99 -20.26
C ILE A 585 5.08 36.74 -20.88
N LYS A 586 5.06 35.65 -20.16
CA LYS A 586 4.56 34.38 -20.66
C LYS A 586 3.03 34.44 -20.94
N PRO A 587 2.16 34.83 -19.99
CA PRO A 587 0.73 34.93 -20.28
C PRO A 587 0.39 35.86 -21.41
N LEU A 588 1.11 37.03 -21.50
CA LEU A 588 0.86 37.99 -22.58
C LEU A 588 1.19 37.42 -23.97
N LEU A 589 2.30 36.72 -24.10
CA LEU A 589 2.67 36.08 -25.37
C LEU A 589 1.78 34.91 -25.72
N THR A 590 1.36 34.14 -24.73
CA THR A 590 0.41 33.03 -24.91
C THR A 590 -0.94 33.55 -25.35
N TYR A 591 -1.46 34.61 -24.74
CA TYR A 591 -2.72 35.25 -25.10
C TYR A 591 -2.70 35.77 -26.54
N ARG A 592 -1.64 36.53 -26.94
CA ARG A 592 -1.46 37.03 -28.31
C ARG A 592 -1.40 35.92 -29.36
N ARG A 593 -0.92 34.75 -28.99
CA ARG A 593 -0.89 33.59 -29.90
C ARG A 593 -2.25 32.94 -30.03
N GLN A 594 -2.98 32.79 -28.91
CA GLN A 594 -4.30 32.18 -28.88
C GLN A 594 -5.37 33.08 -29.55
N GLU A 595 -5.30 34.39 -29.36
CA GLU A 595 -6.18 35.36 -30.00
C GLU A 595 -6.19 35.24 -31.54
N LYS A 596 -5.05 34.82 -32.12
CA LYS A 596 -4.95 34.57 -33.58
C LYS A 596 -5.69 33.31 -34.05
N PHE A 597 -6.04 32.40 -33.14
CA PHE A 597 -6.58 31.08 -33.50
C PHE A 597 -8.00 30.82 -32.96
N THR A 598 -8.44 31.52 -31.88
CA THR A 598 -9.71 31.22 -31.20
C THR A 598 -10.30 32.50 -30.60
N ASP A 599 -11.50 32.88 -31.00
CA ASP A 599 -12.17 34.13 -30.60
C ASP A 599 -12.71 34.22 -29.14
N GLN A 600 -12.44 33.24 -28.26
CA GLN A 600 -13.12 33.12 -26.95
C GLN A 600 -12.22 32.94 -25.72
N VAL A 601 -10.95 33.21 -25.81
CA VAL A 601 -10.07 33.04 -24.61
C VAL A 601 -9.96 34.36 -23.86
N SER A 602 -10.35 34.38 -22.57
CA SER A 602 -10.18 35.57 -21.75
C SER A 602 -8.73 35.70 -21.27
N LEU A 603 -8.18 36.92 -21.37
CA LEU A 603 -6.85 37.24 -20.84
C LEU A 603 -6.73 36.92 -19.34
N SER A 604 -7.83 37.12 -18.61
CA SER A 604 -7.92 36.87 -17.18
C SER A 604 -7.66 35.39 -16.82
N ASP A 605 -8.19 34.45 -17.59
CA ASP A 605 -8.06 33.02 -17.31
C ASP A 605 -6.62 32.53 -17.58
N VAL A 606 -6.03 33.01 -18.68
CA VAL A 606 -4.63 32.67 -19.00
C VAL A 606 -3.67 33.25 -17.94
N PHE A 607 -3.91 34.51 -17.54
CA PHE A 607 -3.10 35.14 -16.50
C PHE A 607 -3.24 34.43 -15.15
N LEU A 608 -4.46 34.07 -14.76
CA LEU A 608 -4.73 33.37 -13.51
C LEU A 608 -4.01 32.00 -13.46
N CYS A 609 -4.07 31.23 -14.54
CA CYS A 609 -3.42 29.94 -14.64
C CYS A 609 -1.90 30.05 -14.50
N ASP A 610 -1.28 30.97 -15.23
CA ASP A 610 0.17 31.19 -15.17
C ASP A 610 0.63 31.81 -13.84
N ALA A 611 -0.22 32.65 -13.21
CA ALA A 611 0.04 33.20 -11.87
C ALA A 611 0.04 32.10 -10.80
N ILE A 612 -0.95 31.23 -10.80
CA ILE A 612 -1.01 30.09 -9.88
C ILE A 612 0.24 29.22 -10.04
N HIS A 613 0.61 28.94 -11.26
CA HIS A 613 1.79 28.11 -11.54
C HIS A 613 3.10 28.77 -11.08
N THR A 614 3.27 30.06 -11.29
CA THR A 614 4.45 30.82 -10.85
C THR A 614 4.56 30.84 -9.33
N ILE A 615 3.45 31.09 -8.63
CA ILE A 615 3.41 31.08 -7.17
C ILE A 615 3.72 29.67 -6.65
N GLU A 616 3.11 28.65 -7.24
CA GLU A 616 3.39 27.25 -6.89
C GLU A 616 4.86 26.90 -7.04
N HIS A 617 5.50 27.27 -8.15
CA HIS A 617 6.93 27.04 -8.36
C HIS A 617 7.81 27.77 -7.34
N CYS A 618 7.61 29.06 -7.14
CA CYS A 618 8.44 29.86 -6.24
C CYS A 618 8.32 29.41 -4.77
N LEU A 619 7.09 29.22 -4.29
CA LEU A 619 6.86 28.70 -2.94
C LEU A 619 7.27 27.23 -2.81
N GLY A 620 7.06 26.44 -3.85
CA GLY A 620 7.45 25.04 -3.92
C GLY A 620 8.95 24.85 -3.83
N CYS A 621 9.78 25.69 -4.46
CA CYS A 621 11.23 25.61 -4.34
C CYS A 621 11.68 25.71 -2.87
N VAL A 622 11.16 26.69 -2.13
CA VAL A 622 11.50 26.88 -0.71
C VAL A 622 10.97 25.74 0.14
N SER A 623 9.68 25.42 -0.01
CA SER A 623 9.01 24.39 0.78
C SER A 623 9.60 22.99 0.54
N ASN A 624 9.87 22.65 -0.71
CA ASN A 624 10.44 21.33 -1.06
C ASN A 624 11.89 21.20 -0.57
N THR A 625 12.69 22.23 -0.68
CA THR A 625 14.07 22.22 -0.13
C THR A 625 14.04 21.99 1.38
N ALA A 626 13.13 22.66 2.09
CA ALA A 626 12.93 22.41 3.52
C ALA A 626 12.42 20.98 3.80
N SER A 627 11.55 20.43 2.95
CA SER A 627 11.04 19.06 3.08
C SER A 627 12.13 17.99 2.92
N TYR A 628 13.15 18.23 2.11
CA TYR A 628 14.29 17.32 1.98
C TYR A 628 15.15 17.21 3.24
N LEU A 629 15.03 18.13 4.19
CA LEU A 629 15.67 18.00 5.51
C LEU A 629 15.14 16.79 6.30
N ARG A 630 14.03 16.20 5.88
CA ARG A 630 13.56 14.92 6.44
C ARG A 630 14.54 13.77 6.21
N LEU A 631 15.31 13.80 5.15
CA LEU A 631 16.39 12.82 4.92
C LEU A 631 17.39 12.84 6.08
N TRP A 632 17.81 14.03 6.47
CA TRP A 632 18.66 14.18 7.64
C TRP A 632 17.98 13.75 8.94
N ALA A 633 16.78 14.26 9.21
CA ALA A 633 16.07 14.00 10.46
C ALA A 633 15.81 12.50 10.67
N LEU A 634 15.31 11.81 9.66
CA LEU A 634 15.02 10.39 9.76
C LEU A 634 16.28 9.52 9.81
N SER A 635 17.32 9.86 9.06
CA SER A 635 18.60 9.16 9.12
C SER A 635 19.25 9.28 10.50
N LEU A 636 19.19 10.48 11.10
CA LEU A 636 19.70 10.70 12.44
C LEU A 636 18.88 9.95 13.49
N ALA A 637 17.55 10.02 13.40
CA ALA A 637 16.65 9.32 14.31
C ALA A 637 16.88 7.80 14.29
N HIS A 638 17.04 7.22 13.11
CA HIS A 638 17.33 5.79 12.98
C HIS A 638 18.66 5.40 13.64
N SER A 639 19.71 6.17 13.39
CA SER A 639 21.03 5.94 13.98
C SER A 639 21.02 6.04 15.52
N GLU A 640 20.39 7.08 16.04
CA GLU A 640 20.30 7.30 17.51
C GLU A 640 19.41 6.26 18.19
N LEU A 641 18.30 5.90 17.58
CA LEU A 641 17.41 4.88 18.13
C LEU A 641 18.11 3.50 18.17
N SER A 642 18.85 3.15 17.12
CA SER A 642 19.67 1.95 17.07
C SER A 642 20.74 1.96 18.17
N GLU A 643 21.40 3.09 18.40
CA GLU A 643 22.41 3.22 19.45
C GLU A 643 21.81 3.10 20.86
N VAL A 644 20.67 3.74 21.10
CA VAL A 644 19.96 3.63 22.39
C VAL A 644 19.56 2.18 22.65
N LEU A 645 19.00 1.49 21.65
CA LEU A 645 18.60 0.09 21.77
C LEU A 645 19.78 -0.82 22.12
N TRP A 646 20.92 -0.62 21.43
CA TRP A 646 22.15 -1.34 21.74
C TRP A 646 22.65 -1.06 23.16
N ARG A 647 22.69 0.21 23.55
CA ARG A 647 23.22 0.65 24.85
C ARG A 647 22.37 0.14 26.02
N MET A 648 21.05 0.19 25.89
CA MET A 648 20.14 -0.23 26.96
C MET A 648 20.10 -1.75 27.12
N LEU A 649 20.09 -2.52 26.05
CA LEU A 649 19.91 -3.96 26.10
C LEU A 649 21.25 -4.71 26.08
N MET A 650 22.00 -4.59 24.99
CA MET A 650 23.18 -5.44 24.77
C MET A 650 24.34 -5.12 25.70
N ARG A 651 24.58 -3.85 26.01
CA ARG A 651 25.65 -3.45 26.91
C ARG A 651 25.43 -3.96 28.35
N GLY A 652 24.17 -3.91 28.82
CA GLY A 652 23.79 -4.47 30.13
C GLY A 652 23.97 -5.99 30.16
N ALA A 653 23.55 -6.69 29.13
CA ALA A 653 23.68 -8.14 29.01
C ALA A 653 25.15 -8.61 28.99
N LEU A 654 25.99 -7.91 28.22
CA LEU A 654 27.42 -8.22 28.15
C LEU A 654 28.17 -7.99 29.48
N ARG A 655 27.75 -7.01 30.28
CA ARG A 655 28.31 -6.75 31.60
C ARG A 655 27.92 -7.80 32.66
N SER A 656 26.76 -8.44 32.53
CA SER A 656 26.26 -9.41 33.50
C SER A 656 27.06 -10.72 33.57
N GLY A 657 27.82 -11.07 32.51
CA GLY A 657 28.66 -12.27 32.46
C GLY A 657 27.91 -13.62 32.45
N SER A 658 26.55 -13.60 32.53
CA SER A 658 25.72 -14.80 32.55
C SER A 658 25.27 -15.14 31.13
N SER A 659 25.55 -16.37 30.67
CA SER A 659 25.16 -16.88 29.35
C SER A 659 23.64 -16.88 29.16
N LEU A 660 22.88 -17.26 30.17
CA LEU A 660 21.41 -17.31 30.10
C LEU A 660 20.79 -15.91 29.96
N THR A 661 21.29 -14.94 30.75
CA THR A 661 20.86 -13.54 30.65
C THR A 661 21.18 -12.95 29.28
N LEU A 662 22.37 -13.25 28.74
CA LEU A 662 22.78 -12.79 27.41
C LEU A 662 21.83 -13.32 26.32
N THR A 663 21.50 -14.62 26.36
CA THR A 663 20.60 -15.25 25.37
C THR A 663 19.20 -14.64 25.43
N LEU A 664 18.64 -14.45 26.64
CA LEU A 664 17.29 -13.89 26.79
C LEU A 664 17.23 -12.44 26.29
N ILE A 665 18.20 -11.60 26.69
CA ILE A 665 18.24 -10.19 26.27
C ILE A 665 18.52 -10.08 24.76
N PHE A 666 19.34 -10.99 24.18
CA PHE A 666 19.58 -11.03 22.74
C PHE A 666 18.29 -11.34 21.96
N CYS A 667 17.46 -12.27 22.43
CA CYS A 667 16.14 -12.50 21.82
C CYS A 667 15.25 -11.25 21.87
N CYS A 668 15.21 -10.55 23.01
CA CYS A 668 14.48 -9.29 23.12
C CYS A 668 15.05 -8.22 22.17
N PHE A 669 16.36 -8.11 22.07
CA PHE A 669 17.03 -7.18 21.16
C PHE A 669 16.67 -7.44 19.71
N VAL A 670 16.72 -8.69 19.26
CA VAL A 670 16.34 -9.06 17.87
C VAL A 670 14.88 -8.72 17.61
N LEU A 671 13.98 -9.04 18.54
CA LEU A 671 12.54 -8.77 18.38
C LEU A 671 12.25 -7.28 18.31
N LEU A 672 12.85 -6.48 19.19
CA LEU A 672 12.69 -5.02 19.20
C LEU A 672 13.34 -4.38 17.97
N SER A 673 14.52 -4.83 17.53
CA SER A 673 15.14 -4.36 16.29
C SER A 673 14.26 -4.65 15.07
N ALA A 674 13.69 -5.85 14.99
CA ALA A 674 12.79 -6.19 13.88
C ALA A 674 11.50 -5.37 13.91
N SER A 675 10.85 -5.22 15.06
CA SER A 675 9.57 -4.54 15.16
C SER A 675 9.70 -3.02 15.05
N VAL A 676 10.64 -2.40 15.76
CA VAL A 676 10.76 -0.94 15.82
C VAL A 676 11.61 -0.42 14.66
N LEU A 677 12.83 -0.92 14.48
CA LEU A 677 13.76 -0.37 13.50
C LEU A 677 13.43 -0.80 12.07
N ILE A 678 13.10 -2.07 11.82
CA ILE A 678 12.85 -2.53 10.45
C ILE A 678 11.41 -2.23 10.03
N ILE A 679 10.41 -2.59 10.82
CA ILE A 679 9.01 -2.42 10.43
C ILE A 679 8.57 -0.97 10.58
N MET A 680 8.62 -0.40 11.78
CA MET A 680 8.08 0.94 12.04
C MET A 680 8.88 2.04 11.34
N GLU A 681 10.20 2.06 11.49
CA GLU A 681 11.05 3.04 10.85
C GLU A 681 11.21 2.81 9.35
N GLY A 682 11.27 1.56 8.91
CA GLY A 682 11.28 1.22 7.49
C GLY A 682 10.01 1.69 6.78
N LEU A 683 8.84 1.50 7.37
CA LEU A 683 7.58 2.01 6.83
C LEU A 683 7.55 3.54 6.81
N SER A 684 8.01 4.20 7.86
CA SER A 684 8.12 5.66 7.93
C SER A 684 9.04 6.21 6.83
N ALA A 685 10.22 5.62 6.66
CA ALA A 685 11.16 6.01 5.61
C ALA A 685 10.59 5.79 4.20
N PHE A 686 9.85 4.71 3.98
CA PHE A 686 9.15 4.43 2.72
C PHE A 686 8.13 5.52 2.38
N LEU A 687 7.26 5.86 3.32
CA LEU A 687 6.24 6.89 3.13
C LEU A 687 6.85 8.28 2.88
N HIS A 688 7.93 8.62 3.57
CA HIS A 688 8.62 9.89 3.37
C HIS A 688 9.38 9.94 2.04
N ALA A 689 9.96 8.82 1.59
CA ALA A 689 10.56 8.73 0.27
C ALA A 689 9.51 8.92 -0.84
N LEU A 690 8.34 8.30 -0.70
CA LEU A 690 7.22 8.48 -1.61
C LEU A 690 6.75 9.95 -1.66
N ARG A 691 6.64 10.59 -0.50
CA ARG A 691 6.27 12.00 -0.41
C ARG A 691 7.29 12.93 -1.10
N LEU A 692 8.58 12.66 -0.95
CA LEU A 692 9.62 13.44 -1.61
C LEU A 692 9.60 13.28 -3.14
N HIS A 693 9.27 12.10 -3.64
CA HIS A 693 9.07 11.87 -5.07
C HIS A 693 7.84 12.60 -5.60
N TRP A 694 6.76 12.58 -4.85
CA TRP A 694 5.54 13.30 -5.20
C TRP A 694 5.77 14.81 -5.26
#